data_e35271efe91632326bbb88b22f7dde0a
#
_entry.id   e35271efe91632326bbb88b22f7dde0a
#
_cell.length_a   1.000
_cell.length_b   1.000
_cell.length_c   1.000
_cell.angle_alpha   90.00
_cell.angle_beta   90.00
_cell.angle_gamma   90.00
#
_symmetry.space_group_name_H-M   'P 1'
#
loop_
_entity.id
_entity.type
_entity.pdbx_description
1 polymer ?
#
loop_
_entity_poly.entity_id
_entity_poly.type
_entity_poly.pdbx_seq_one_letter_code
_entity_poly.pdbx_strand_id
1 'polypeptide(L)'
;MPTGQAQMRSGAMPHDRPTENPVGRRGATRRIPASEPLRPASASVRSSSTFTRRPNGGDVPVREVAPRVPRRLPPSPGRVASEDDDISQAESGPLFPAGKVTRFSGRGRSGATDRGDQKERPRGANGRPGYRLSVRQIPLVAILLAFIVGGVMDVRYAEMALPGVRLGDVALGGMGASEVSRAVNDAAVPLVAAPVTFTYMSREWRPSAREIGMRVSTEEMQARAMATGRTWVWPLRWVQVVAVPLWRPDVMFRAEIDRTQLSAYLEKLASGVNRNPVEATLSIKAGQIILTPAVNGERIDVETATRAVRLPATLTDRQVVALPVVVAQPRTSQTSIAEAQRVAQKVMSGPLFIRAGELSWSLSLAQLESMLEFRREVGVDGGYDRLLAGLNEADVAAFVKTIAQQVERAPQDGQFRWDGKAIVFTRDGLDGLHVDQAVAVRTIMQAASEDSRDVVIPVTIARPTVSSSRLASMGIKDLVGVGSSKYSGSSPERANNVKVAAGKLHHTLIQPGAVFSFLESLGPITTENGYLEGLTIQGDATVPGIGGGVCQISTTMFRAAFWGGLPIIERHQHAYRVTYYEQDGSPVGFDAAVYDPGVDFRFKNDTGSPLLVHVTVDEQTKVVTFRLFGEVTGREIKLTSSRANERPAPDAAPDVPDPKLPLGQRKQAEWKADGVDAVVRRIVTVNGKQSLSDSFSSRYAPWQEKWAIGTGAVGQGTPPAVRAAVAQGVLVPGSPGLFAALKTVISPTPPSPAVAEPPPAPVAPNPAPVVVNGAPAVSGAPSSATGAPASVPETPTAVKPRT
;
A
#
# COMPACT_ATOMS: atom_id res chain seq x y z
N MET A 1 -15.58 52.59 51.91
CA MET A 1 -16.31 53.86 52.23
C MET A 1 -15.58 55.06 51.58
N PRO A 2 -16.24 56.06 51.03
CA PRO A 2 -17.62 56.14 50.66
C PRO A 2 -17.86 56.58 49.21
N THR A 3 -19.05 56.18 48.67
CA THR A 3 -20.20 57.06 48.27
C THR A 3 -19.97 57.86 46.98
N GLY A 4 -20.85 57.81 46.04
CA GLY A 4 -22.12 58.30 45.72
C GLY A 4 -22.45 57.87 44.26
N GLN A 5 -23.55 57.27 43.98
CA GLN A 5 -24.93 57.71 43.82
C GLN A 5 -25.13 58.99 42.99
N ALA A 6 -25.86 58.83 41.88
CA ALA A 6 -27.09 59.48 41.50
C ALA A 6 -27.37 59.29 40.02
N GLN A 7 -28.35 58.60 39.61
CA GLN A 7 -29.79 58.92 39.39
C GLN A 7 -30.07 59.83 38.16
N MET A 8 -30.82 59.19 37.28
CA MET A 8 -32.14 59.49 36.69
C MET A 8 -32.19 60.48 35.51
N ARG A 9 -32.81 60.18 34.41
CA ARG A 9 -34.20 60.33 33.93
C ARG A 9 -34.21 60.20 32.40
N SER A 10 -34.96 59.33 31.79
CA SER A 10 -36.34 59.34 31.33
C SER A 10 -36.67 60.28 30.15
N GLY A 11 -37.32 59.74 29.14
CA GLY A 11 -38.05 60.38 28.05
C GLY A 11 -38.08 59.54 26.84
N ALA A 12 -38.97 58.68 26.57
CA ALA A 12 -40.36 58.82 26.09
C ALA A 12 -40.40 58.93 24.56
N MET A 13 -41.04 57.97 23.95
CA MET A 13 -41.60 57.92 22.59
C MET A 13 -42.53 59.07 22.29
N PRO A 14 -43.01 59.38 21.04
CA PRO A 14 -43.97 58.53 20.35
C PRO A 14 -43.95 58.45 18.80
N HIS A 15 -44.63 57.48 18.30
CA HIS A 15 -45.57 57.35 17.16
C HIS A 15 -45.39 58.26 15.90
N ASP A 16 -45.42 57.68 14.68
CA ASP A 16 -46.64 57.63 13.85
C ASP A 16 -46.37 56.88 12.52
N ARG A 17 -47.29 56.01 12.17
CA ARG A 17 -47.74 55.66 10.83
C ARG A 17 -48.82 56.68 10.42
N PRO A 18 -49.31 56.89 9.15
CA PRO A 18 -49.63 55.84 8.14
C PRO A 18 -49.65 56.27 6.65
N THR A 19 -50.13 55.31 5.84
CA THR A 19 -50.94 55.45 4.62
C THR A 19 -50.24 55.83 3.31
N GLU A 20 -50.41 55.21 2.22
CA GLU A 20 -51.45 54.66 1.33
C GLU A 20 -50.86 54.54 -0.11
N ASN A 21 -51.23 53.46 -0.77
CA ASN A 21 -51.26 53.24 -2.21
C ASN A 21 -52.09 54.25 -2.98
N PRO A 22 -52.21 54.28 -4.35
CA PRO A 22 -52.24 53.14 -5.27
C PRO A 22 -51.86 53.43 -6.77
N VAL A 23 -51.96 52.33 -7.58
CA VAL A 23 -52.41 52.30 -9.06
C VAL A 23 -51.32 52.59 -10.06
N GLY A 24 -50.94 51.77 -11.02
CA GLY A 24 -51.70 50.89 -11.85
C GLY A 24 -50.93 50.43 -13.13
N ARG A 25 -51.31 49.30 -13.57
CA ARG A 25 -51.43 48.75 -14.94
C ARG A 25 -50.28 48.14 -15.70
N ARG A 26 -50.38 46.79 -15.83
CA ARG A 26 -50.43 45.96 -17.02
C ARG A 26 -49.19 45.62 -17.80
N GLY A 27 -48.96 44.32 -17.90
CA GLY A 27 -48.40 43.71 -19.09
C GLY A 27 -47.80 42.33 -18.92
N ALA A 28 -48.62 41.29 -19.18
CA ALA A 28 -48.34 40.05 -19.88
C ALA A 28 -47.37 39.01 -19.29
N THR A 29 -47.90 38.03 -18.65
CA THR A 29 -47.74 36.57 -18.68
C THR A 29 -46.75 35.98 -19.68
N ARG A 30 -45.79 35.20 -19.22
CA ARG A 30 -45.42 33.91 -19.80
C ARG A 30 -44.96 32.96 -18.70
N ARG A 31 -45.78 31.95 -18.45
CA ARG A 31 -45.45 30.76 -17.64
C ARG A 31 -44.53 29.87 -18.47
N ILE A 32 -43.51 29.31 -17.84
CA ILE A 32 -42.80 28.11 -18.27
C ILE A 32 -42.85 27.12 -17.11
N PRO A 33 -43.21 25.84 -17.34
CA PRO A 33 -43.49 24.89 -16.28
C PRO A 33 -42.25 24.21 -15.72
N ALA A 34 -42.42 23.75 -14.48
CA ALA A 34 -41.45 22.94 -13.70
C ALA A 34 -41.18 21.60 -14.40
N SER A 35 -39.93 21.20 -14.51
CA SER A 35 -39.47 19.89 -14.91
C SER A 35 -39.29 18.96 -13.69
N GLU A 36 -40.05 17.85 -13.69
CA GLU A 36 -39.91 16.70 -12.82
C GLU A 36 -38.57 15.97 -12.99
N PRO A 37 -38.12 15.21 -11.96
CA PRO A 37 -36.88 14.42 -12.05
C PRO A 37 -37.10 13.08 -12.71
N LEU A 38 -36.18 12.73 -13.62
CA LEU A 38 -36.11 11.46 -14.35
C LEU A 38 -35.71 10.28 -13.42
N ARG A 39 -36.51 9.24 -13.44
CA ARG A 39 -36.21 7.88 -12.95
C ARG A 39 -35.38 7.14 -14.00
N PRO A 40 -34.45 6.24 -13.60
CA PRO A 40 -33.75 5.40 -14.56
C PRO A 40 -34.61 4.19 -14.99
N ALA A 41 -34.54 3.90 -16.28
CA ALA A 41 -35.21 2.81 -16.95
C ALA A 41 -34.58 1.46 -16.68
N SER A 42 -35.40 0.49 -16.30
CA SER A 42 -35.10 -0.93 -16.24
C SER A 42 -35.32 -1.56 -17.63
N ALA A 43 -34.30 -2.18 -18.19
CA ALA A 43 -34.40 -2.98 -19.41
C ALA A 43 -34.69 -4.45 -19.03
N SER A 44 -35.89 -4.91 -19.33
CA SER A 44 -36.29 -6.31 -19.34
C SER A 44 -35.97 -6.95 -20.67
N VAL A 45 -35.20 -8.03 -20.67
CA VAL A 45 -35.08 -8.94 -21.82
C VAL A 45 -35.98 -10.14 -21.58
N ARG A 46 -36.98 -10.30 -22.45
CA ARG A 46 -37.85 -11.47 -22.54
C ARG A 46 -37.12 -12.62 -23.24
N SER A 47 -37.13 -13.77 -22.64
CA SER A 47 -36.85 -15.06 -23.25
C SER A 47 -38.11 -15.67 -23.78
N SER A 48 -38.13 -16.06 -25.05
CA SER A 48 -39.11 -16.94 -25.63
C SER A 48 -38.59 -18.36 -25.76
N SER A 49 -39.34 -19.26 -25.18
CA SER A 49 -39.21 -20.72 -25.26
C SER A 49 -39.76 -21.27 -26.57
N THR A 50 -39.10 -22.27 -27.14
CA THR A 50 -39.78 -23.30 -27.91
C THR A 50 -39.07 -24.66 -27.84
N PHE A 51 -39.86 -25.66 -27.56
CA PHE A 51 -39.70 -27.11 -27.50
C PHE A 51 -39.03 -27.73 -28.72
N THR A 52 -38.19 -28.79 -28.53
CA THR A 52 -38.52 -30.15 -29.09
C THR A 52 -37.45 -31.20 -28.72
N ARG A 53 -37.93 -32.28 -28.13
CA ARG A 53 -37.60 -33.73 -28.21
C ARG A 53 -36.21 -34.28 -28.46
N ARG A 54 -35.79 -35.15 -27.50
CA ARG A 54 -34.83 -36.26 -27.55
C ARG A 54 -35.04 -37.24 -28.75
N PRO A 55 -34.09 -38.18 -29.09
CA PRO A 55 -33.46 -39.15 -28.19
C PRO A 55 -32.02 -39.65 -28.54
N ASN A 56 -31.44 -40.28 -27.51
CA ASN A 56 -30.53 -41.44 -27.47
C ASN A 56 -29.08 -41.41 -28.00
N GLY A 57 -28.16 -41.77 -27.14
CA GLY A 57 -27.17 -42.81 -27.32
C GLY A 57 -25.69 -42.42 -27.22
N GLY A 58 -24.95 -43.01 -26.30
CA GLY A 58 -23.56 -43.32 -26.48
C GLY A 58 -22.59 -42.70 -25.43
N ASP A 59 -22.22 -43.51 -24.47
CA ASP A 59 -21.10 -43.36 -23.56
C ASP A 59 -19.74 -43.29 -24.25
N VAL A 60 -18.93 -42.29 -23.92
CA VAL A 60 -17.46 -42.41 -23.88
C VAL A 60 -16.90 -41.39 -22.88
N PRO A 61 -16.02 -41.73 -21.94
CA PRO A 61 -15.50 -40.84 -20.91
C PRO A 61 -14.37 -39.96 -21.42
N VAL A 62 -14.50 -38.68 -21.29
CA VAL A 62 -13.43 -37.72 -21.55
C VAL A 62 -12.72 -37.39 -20.23
N ARG A 63 -11.43 -37.62 -20.23
CA ARG A 63 -10.45 -37.34 -19.21
C ARG A 63 -10.30 -35.80 -19.07
N GLU A 64 -10.57 -35.29 -17.90
CA GLU A 64 -10.34 -33.93 -17.50
C GLU A 64 -8.85 -33.69 -17.24
N VAL A 65 -8.26 -32.75 -17.97
CA VAL A 65 -6.87 -32.32 -17.80
C VAL A 65 -6.87 -31.04 -16.97
N ALA A 66 -6.35 -31.10 -15.76
CA ALA A 66 -6.14 -29.98 -14.88
C ALA A 66 -4.96 -29.09 -15.33
N PRO A 67 -5.01 -27.78 -15.17
CA PRO A 67 -3.90 -26.88 -15.54
C PRO A 67 -2.77 -26.92 -14.49
N ARG A 68 -1.55 -27.06 -15.01
CA ARG A 68 -0.29 -27.07 -14.25
C ARG A 68 0.06 -25.67 -13.76
N VAL A 69 0.31 -25.55 -12.47
CA VAL A 69 0.94 -24.41 -11.79
C VAL A 69 2.47 -24.53 -11.90
N PRO A 70 3.23 -23.48 -12.23
CA PRO A 70 4.67 -23.56 -12.28
C PRO A 70 5.30 -23.56 -10.88
N ARG A 71 6.13 -24.56 -10.61
CA ARG A 71 6.97 -24.69 -9.41
C ARG A 71 8.06 -23.61 -9.39
N ARG A 72 8.16 -22.89 -8.29
CA ARG A 72 9.36 -22.13 -7.92
C ARG A 72 10.39 -23.08 -7.31
N LEU A 73 11.64 -22.95 -7.78
CA LEU A 73 12.81 -23.59 -7.20
C LEU A 73 13.33 -22.77 -6.00
N PRO A 74 13.93 -23.41 -4.99
CA PRO A 74 14.48 -22.73 -3.83
C PRO A 74 15.90 -22.23 -4.07
N PRO A 75 16.38 -21.21 -3.33
CA PRO A 75 17.74 -20.69 -3.44
C PRO A 75 18.72 -21.52 -2.62
N SER A 76 19.90 -21.76 -3.17
CA SER A 76 21.04 -22.37 -2.51
C SER A 76 21.88 -21.34 -1.76
N PRO A 77 22.60 -21.76 -0.69
CA PRO A 77 23.20 -20.87 0.29
C PRO A 77 24.63 -20.40 -0.02
N GLY A 78 24.96 -19.31 0.64
CA GLY A 78 26.05 -18.44 0.63
C GLY A 78 27.49 -18.92 0.64
N ARG A 79 28.36 -17.96 0.32
CA ARG A 79 29.71 -17.85 0.86
C ARG A 79 30.06 -16.41 1.19
N VAL A 80 30.60 -16.27 2.37
CA VAL A 80 31.18 -15.10 2.99
C VAL A 80 32.60 -14.90 2.49
N ALA A 81 33.04 -13.68 2.26
CA ALA A 81 34.29 -13.03 2.63
C ALA A 81 34.57 -11.82 1.77
N SER A 82 34.67 -10.74 2.39
CA SER A 82 35.74 -9.82 2.82
C SER A 82 36.16 -8.82 1.77
N GLU A 83 35.90 -7.57 2.14
CA GLU A 83 36.84 -6.45 2.29
C GLU A 83 37.63 -5.99 1.08
N ASP A 84 37.47 -4.75 0.87
CA ASP A 84 38.39 -3.65 0.60
C ASP A 84 38.41 -3.06 -0.82
N ASP A 85 38.27 -1.75 -0.80
CA ASP A 85 38.90 -0.68 -1.58
C ASP A 85 38.44 -0.34 -3.00
N ASP A 86 37.82 0.78 -3.02
CA ASP A 86 38.23 2.06 -3.63
C ASP A 86 38.03 2.29 -5.14
N ILE A 87 37.38 3.42 -5.36
CA ILE A 87 37.57 4.44 -6.40
C ILE A 87 36.96 4.22 -7.80
N SER A 88 36.03 5.16 -8.02
CA SER A 88 35.86 6.07 -9.15
C SER A 88 35.16 5.64 -10.42
N GLN A 89 34.31 6.56 -10.76
CA GLN A 89 33.88 7.09 -12.05
C GLN A 89 32.95 6.25 -12.91
N ALA A 90 31.73 6.73 -12.94
CA ALA A 90 31.17 7.68 -13.90
C ALA A 90 31.16 7.15 -15.33
N GLU A 91 30.02 6.95 -15.86
CA GLU A 91 29.56 7.67 -17.04
C GLU A 91 28.21 7.15 -17.51
N SER A 92 27.26 8.01 -17.41
CA SER A 92 25.95 7.92 -18.03
C SER A 92 26.05 8.38 -19.47
N GLY A 93 25.67 7.56 -20.42
CA GLY A 93 25.44 7.97 -21.80
C GLY A 93 23.95 7.95 -22.14
N PRO A 94 23.47 8.93 -22.89
CA PRO A 94 22.06 9.02 -23.20
C PRO A 94 21.68 8.24 -24.46
N LEU A 95 20.55 7.61 -24.39
CA LEU A 95 19.80 6.97 -25.46
C LEU A 95 19.34 8.03 -26.49
N PHE A 96 19.64 7.79 -27.77
CA PHE A 96 18.96 8.43 -28.88
C PHE A 96 18.10 7.43 -29.65
N PRO A 97 16.94 7.83 -30.15
CA PRO A 97 16.04 6.95 -30.88
C PRO A 97 16.38 6.86 -32.37
N ALA A 98 16.21 5.66 -32.90
CA ALA A 98 16.45 5.29 -34.29
C ALA A 98 15.46 5.96 -35.25
N GLY A 99 15.99 6.64 -36.25
CA GLY A 99 15.28 7.10 -37.43
C GLY A 99 15.20 6.03 -38.52
N LYS A 100 14.03 5.85 -39.06
CA LYS A 100 13.68 4.91 -40.14
C LYS A 100 14.39 5.26 -41.42
N VAL A 101 15.11 4.29 -42.00
CA VAL A 101 15.56 4.30 -43.39
C VAL A 101 14.53 3.58 -44.22
N THR A 102 13.94 4.30 -45.16
CA THR A 102 13.12 3.75 -46.26
C THR A 102 14.01 3.34 -47.44
N ARG A 103 13.93 2.05 -47.76
CA ARG A 103 14.43 1.50 -49.04
C ARG A 103 13.47 1.88 -50.16
N PHE A 104 14.04 2.38 -51.25
CA PHE A 104 13.40 2.31 -52.55
C PHE A 104 14.16 1.40 -53.48
N SER A 105 13.51 0.37 -53.93
CA SER A 105 13.90 -0.55 -54.98
C SER A 105 13.31 -0.07 -56.30
N GLY A 106 14.05 -0.05 -57.32
CA GLY A 106 13.54 0.18 -58.66
C GLY A 106 14.36 -0.60 -59.69
N ARG A 107 13.72 -1.62 -60.18
CA ARG A 107 14.13 -2.48 -61.30
C ARG A 107 13.98 -1.80 -62.65
N GLY A 108 14.73 -2.24 -63.59
CA GLY A 108 14.24 -2.42 -64.93
C GLY A 108 15.29 -2.12 -66.02
N ARG A 109 15.92 -3.09 -66.54
CA ARG A 109 15.77 -3.76 -67.83
C ARG A 109 16.21 -2.89 -69.04
N SER A 110 17.26 -3.27 -69.65
CA SER A 110 17.43 -4.20 -70.85
C SER A 110 17.28 -3.56 -72.19
N GLY A 111 18.18 -3.94 -73.07
CA GLY A 111 18.02 -3.89 -74.50
C GLY A 111 19.21 -3.19 -75.18
N ALA A 112 20.23 -3.80 -75.66
CA ALA A 112 20.41 -4.77 -76.71
C ALA A 112 20.50 -4.08 -78.06
N THR A 113 21.53 -4.48 -78.75
CA THR A 113 21.75 -4.61 -80.19
C THR A 113 22.08 -3.26 -80.92
N ASP A 114 22.89 -3.19 -81.80
CA ASP A 114 23.64 -4.15 -82.67
C ASP A 114 24.46 -3.33 -83.75
N ARG A 115 25.52 -3.85 -84.16
CA ARG A 115 26.14 -3.75 -85.47
C ARG A 115 26.44 -2.34 -85.98
N GLY A 116 27.56 -2.06 -86.47
CA GLY A 116 28.43 -2.72 -87.38
C GLY A 116 29.15 -1.69 -88.25
N ASP A 117 30.22 -2.12 -88.54
CA ASP A 117 30.93 -2.01 -89.83
C ASP A 117 31.85 -0.83 -90.10
N GLN A 118 33.06 -1.09 -90.11
CA GLN A 118 34.10 -1.32 -91.12
C GLN A 118 34.46 -0.15 -92.08
N LYS A 119 35.78 -0.05 -92.16
CA LYS A 119 36.59 0.35 -93.31
C LYS A 119 36.94 1.82 -93.42
N GLU A 120 38.02 2.28 -93.76
CA GLU A 120 39.20 1.78 -94.44
C GLU A 120 40.35 2.78 -94.26
N ARG A 121 41.55 2.28 -94.26
CA ARG A 121 42.74 3.10 -94.57
C ARG A 121 42.85 3.38 -96.06
N PRO A 122 43.59 4.40 -96.46
CA PRO A 122 44.90 4.07 -96.97
C PRO A 122 46.03 5.12 -96.72
N ARG A 123 47.15 4.60 -97.05
CA ARG A 123 48.51 5.02 -96.97
C ARG A 123 48.89 6.19 -97.90
N GLY A 124 49.96 6.87 -97.51
CA GLY A 124 51.01 7.35 -98.42
C GLY A 124 51.20 8.85 -98.33
N ALA A 125 52.30 9.46 -98.19
CA ALA A 125 53.56 9.29 -98.67
C ALA A 125 54.50 10.41 -98.14
N ASN A 126 55.68 10.12 -98.06
CA ASN A 126 56.91 10.94 -97.87
C ASN A 126 56.90 12.37 -98.40
N GLY A 127 57.42 13.29 -97.59
CA GLY A 127 57.88 14.58 -98.07
C GLY A 127 58.43 15.41 -96.87
N ARG A 128 59.74 15.40 -96.74
CA ARG A 128 60.50 16.44 -96.03
C ARG A 128 60.50 17.72 -96.87
N PRO A 129 60.16 18.81 -96.20
CA PRO A 129 60.96 20.03 -96.42
C PRO A 129 61.21 20.89 -95.22
N GLY A 130 62.24 21.58 -95.19
CA GLY A 130 62.80 22.46 -94.19
C GLY A 130 61.94 23.59 -93.73
N TYR A 131 61.97 23.73 -92.41
CA TYR A 131 61.21 24.75 -91.67
C TYR A 131 61.92 26.12 -91.82
N ARG A 132 61.20 27.06 -92.46
CA ARG A 132 61.32 28.49 -92.23
C ARG A 132 60.13 28.92 -91.33
N LEU A 133 60.42 29.26 -90.05
CA LEU A 133 59.44 29.79 -89.08
C LEU A 133 58.85 31.08 -89.67
N SER A 134 57.63 31.08 -90.02
CA SER A 134 56.89 32.27 -90.36
C SER A 134 56.45 33.02 -89.06
N VAL A 135 56.33 34.31 -89.07
CA VAL A 135 55.96 35.22 -87.99
C VAL A 135 54.61 34.78 -87.30
N ARG A 136 53.79 34.05 -88.02
CA ARG A 136 52.53 33.42 -87.49
C ARG A 136 52.76 32.21 -86.56
N GLN A 137 53.97 31.65 -86.53
CA GLN A 137 54.32 30.49 -85.75
C GLN A 137 54.96 30.84 -84.41
N ILE A 138 55.33 32.09 -84.16
CA ILE A 138 55.96 32.57 -82.94
C ILE A 138 55.05 32.38 -81.73
N PRO A 139 53.73 32.64 -81.77
CA PRO A 139 52.86 32.40 -80.61
C PRO A 139 52.70 30.90 -80.33
N LEU A 140 52.67 30.03 -81.31
CA LEU A 140 52.58 28.56 -81.14
C LEU A 140 53.86 28.00 -80.48
N VAL A 141 55.07 28.48 -80.94
CA VAL A 141 56.32 28.13 -80.33
C VAL A 141 56.43 28.63 -78.88
N ALA A 142 55.93 29.84 -78.58
CA ALA A 142 55.89 30.41 -77.22
C ALA A 142 54.94 29.62 -76.35
N ILE A 143 53.76 29.20 -76.83
CA ILE A 143 52.81 28.34 -76.09
C ILE A 143 53.46 26.99 -75.86
N LEU A 144 54.11 26.37 -76.86
CA LEU A 144 54.78 25.06 -76.70
C LEU A 144 55.94 25.15 -75.69
N LEU A 145 56.71 26.25 -75.73
CA LEU A 145 57.76 26.54 -74.78
C LEU A 145 57.16 26.72 -73.34
N ALA A 146 56.05 27.43 -73.22
CA ALA A 146 55.39 27.60 -71.99
C ALA A 146 54.84 26.25 -71.41
N PHE A 147 54.36 25.37 -72.26
CA PHE A 147 53.98 24.02 -71.86
C PHE A 147 55.20 23.17 -71.40
N ILE A 148 56.31 23.25 -72.11
CA ILE A 148 57.57 22.52 -71.77
C ILE A 148 58.09 23.05 -70.39
N VAL A 149 58.20 24.43 -70.31
CA VAL A 149 58.64 25.08 -69.04
C VAL A 149 57.68 24.76 -67.90
N GLY A 150 56.36 24.84 -68.15
CA GLY A 150 55.36 24.50 -67.16
C GLY A 150 55.41 23.06 -66.69
N GLY A 151 55.65 22.13 -67.61
CA GLY A 151 55.84 20.70 -67.26
C GLY A 151 57.11 20.45 -66.42
N VAL A 152 58.23 21.08 -66.80
CA VAL A 152 59.47 21.00 -66.01
C VAL A 152 59.34 21.65 -64.67
N MET A 153 58.69 22.80 -64.58
CA MET A 153 58.38 23.46 -63.31
C MET A 153 57.42 22.62 -62.45
N ASP A 154 56.40 22.03 -63.01
CA ASP A 154 55.44 21.21 -62.27
C ASP A 154 56.12 19.98 -61.68
N VAL A 155 56.98 19.32 -62.38
CA VAL A 155 57.80 18.21 -61.91
C VAL A 155 58.84 18.67 -60.87
N ARG A 156 59.53 19.77 -61.13
CA ARG A 156 60.61 20.29 -60.26
C ARG A 156 60.04 20.74 -58.89
N TYR A 157 58.84 21.25 -58.90
CA TYR A 157 58.18 21.73 -57.68
C TYR A 157 57.01 20.83 -57.25
N ALA A 158 56.96 19.59 -57.68
CA ALA A 158 55.84 18.65 -57.40
C ALA A 158 55.48 18.59 -55.94
N GLU A 159 56.42 18.57 -55.03
CA GLU A 159 56.26 18.52 -53.60
C GLU A 159 56.49 19.87 -52.89
N MET A 160 56.60 20.95 -53.66
CA MET A 160 56.85 22.32 -53.16
C MET A 160 55.78 23.28 -53.65
N ALA A 161 55.55 24.39 -52.92
CA ALA A 161 54.76 25.48 -53.36
C ALA A 161 55.43 26.13 -54.63
N LEU A 162 54.61 26.51 -55.60
CA LEU A 162 55.16 27.17 -56.82
C LEU A 162 55.80 28.51 -56.50
N PRO A 163 56.92 28.85 -57.20
CA PRO A 163 57.53 30.14 -57.06
C PRO A 163 56.50 31.27 -57.28
N GLY A 164 56.46 32.25 -56.39
CA GLY A 164 55.49 33.38 -56.42
C GLY A 164 54.29 33.24 -55.50
N VAL A 165 54.03 32.04 -54.95
CA VAL A 165 52.99 31.83 -53.93
C VAL A 165 53.42 32.58 -52.68
N ARG A 166 52.51 33.34 -52.06
CA ARG A 166 52.74 34.16 -50.89
C ARG A 166 51.61 33.94 -49.87
N LEU A 167 51.94 34.23 -48.64
CA LEU A 167 50.96 34.36 -47.52
C LEU A 167 51.19 35.77 -46.93
N GLY A 168 50.40 36.76 -47.36
CA GLY A 168 50.67 38.14 -47.05
C GLY A 168 52.09 38.55 -47.41
N ASP A 169 52.94 38.93 -46.43
CA ASP A 169 54.32 39.31 -46.64
C ASP A 169 55.32 38.12 -46.68
N VAL A 170 54.83 36.91 -46.35
CA VAL A 170 55.71 35.74 -46.33
C VAL A 170 55.72 35.04 -47.71
N ALA A 171 56.88 34.90 -48.33
CA ALA A 171 56.99 34.15 -49.56
C ALA A 171 57.07 32.64 -49.27
N LEU A 172 56.12 31.88 -49.83
CA LEU A 172 56.03 30.43 -49.68
C LEU A 172 56.57 29.65 -50.82
N GLY A 173 56.89 30.34 -51.94
CA GLY A 173 57.39 29.71 -53.16
C GLY A 173 58.71 28.98 -52.97
N GLY A 174 58.77 27.71 -53.39
CA GLY A 174 59.95 26.85 -53.30
C GLY A 174 60.07 26.09 -51.98
N MET A 175 59.13 26.33 -51.06
CA MET A 175 59.01 25.61 -49.74
C MET A 175 58.32 24.27 -49.92
N GLY A 176 58.81 23.24 -49.27
CA GLY A 176 58.17 21.97 -49.15
C GLY A 176 56.96 22.04 -48.15
N ALA A 177 56.11 21.04 -48.13
CA ALA A 177 54.90 21.03 -47.34
C ALA A 177 55.18 21.33 -45.86
N SER A 178 56.20 20.73 -45.24
CA SER A 178 56.56 20.96 -43.85
C SER A 178 57.09 22.39 -43.57
N GLU A 179 57.80 22.97 -44.57
CA GLU A 179 58.30 24.34 -44.46
C GLU A 179 57.17 25.36 -44.60
N VAL A 180 56.22 25.12 -45.52
CA VAL A 180 54.95 25.91 -45.64
C VAL A 180 54.18 25.87 -44.33
N SER A 181 54.01 24.70 -43.74
CA SER A 181 53.32 24.55 -42.43
C SER A 181 54.02 25.39 -41.35
N ARG A 182 55.35 25.32 -41.30
CA ARG A 182 56.13 26.08 -40.33
C ARG A 182 55.95 27.58 -40.54
N ALA A 183 56.09 28.04 -41.78
CA ALA A 183 55.96 29.46 -42.16
C ALA A 183 54.58 30.00 -41.88
N VAL A 184 53.54 29.15 -42.12
CA VAL A 184 52.11 29.48 -41.72
C VAL A 184 51.97 29.61 -40.24
N ASN A 185 52.51 28.67 -39.47
CA ASN A 185 52.45 28.68 -38.01
C ASN A 185 53.19 29.90 -37.44
N ASP A 186 54.40 30.21 -37.97
CA ASP A 186 55.17 31.39 -37.50
C ASP A 186 54.44 32.70 -37.82
N ALA A 187 53.80 32.80 -38.96
CA ALA A 187 52.96 33.93 -39.34
C ALA A 187 51.72 34.07 -38.51
N ALA A 188 51.18 32.92 -37.97
CA ALA A 188 50.00 32.90 -37.14
C ALA A 188 50.23 33.29 -35.68
N VAL A 189 51.49 33.16 -35.18
CA VAL A 189 51.83 33.45 -33.77
C VAL A 189 51.33 34.80 -33.30
N PRO A 190 51.55 35.95 -33.96
CA PRO A 190 51.08 37.23 -33.49
C PRO A 190 49.55 37.36 -33.50
N LEU A 191 48.86 36.64 -34.36
CA LEU A 191 47.40 36.68 -34.44
C LEU A 191 46.77 35.91 -33.34
N VAL A 192 47.24 34.68 -33.04
CA VAL A 192 46.73 33.86 -31.93
C VAL A 192 47.13 34.39 -30.55
N ALA A 193 48.20 35.17 -30.47
CA ALA A 193 48.64 35.84 -29.26
C ALA A 193 47.91 37.20 -29.01
N ALA A 194 47.26 37.74 -30.03
CA ALA A 194 46.54 39.03 -29.87
C ALA A 194 45.40 38.90 -28.87
N PRO A 195 45.25 39.84 -27.92
CA PRO A 195 44.17 39.80 -26.95
C PRO A 195 42.84 40.23 -27.58
N VAL A 196 41.79 39.47 -27.25
CA VAL A 196 40.40 39.91 -27.47
C VAL A 196 39.91 40.53 -26.16
N THR A 197 39.41 41.75 -26.18
CA THR A 197 38.95 42.41 -24.96
C THR A 197 37.46 42.24 -24.80
N PHE A 198 37.05 41.61 -23.70
CA PHE A 198 35.66 41.59 -23.25
C PHE A 198 35.43 42.66 -22.20
N THR A 199 34.35 43.43 -22.32
CA THR A 199 34.01 44.48 -21.37
C THR A 199 32.63 44.28 -20.79
N TYR A 200 32.50 44.53 -19.48
CA TYR A 200 31.23 44.59 -18.74
C TYR A 200 31.32 45.65 -17.62
N MET A 201 30.54 46.71 -17.72
CA MET A 201 30.64 47.87 -16.82
C MET A 201 32.09 48.39 -16.75
N SER A 202 32.70 48.38 -15.55
CA SER A 202 34.09 48.79 -15.33
C SER A 202 35.10 47.62 -15.38
N ARG A 203 34.65 46.43 -15.71
CA ARG A 203 35.53 45.23 -15.76
C ARG A 203 35.93 44.92 -17.18
N GLU A 204 37.22 44.57 -17.35
CA GLU A 204 37.77 44.13 -18.62
C GLU A 204 38.52 42.80 -18.46
N TRP A 205 38.35 41.90 -19.43
CA TRP A 205 39.09 40.63 -19.57
C TRP A 205 39.76 40.60 -20.91
N ARG A 206 41.02 40.24 -20.92
CA ARG A 206 41.87 40.28 -22.13
C ARG A 206 42.51 38.91 -22.39
N PRO A 207 41.72 37.85 -22.66
CA PRO A 207 42.29 36.58 -23.05
C PRO A 207 43.02 36.70 -24.41
N SER A 208 44.03 35.85 -24.61
CA SER A 208 44.59 35.67 -25.93
C SER A 208 43.57 35.02 -26.88
N ALA A 209 43.68 35.27 -28.16
CA ALA A 209 42.85 34.64 -29.17
C ALA A 209 42.90 33.11 -29.08
N ARG A 210 44.03 32.54 -28.67
CA ARG A 210 44.21 31.10 -28.46
C ARG A 210 43.37 30.58 -27.28
N GLU A 211 43.35 31.30 -26.20
CA GLU A 211 42.57 30.91 -25.00
C GLU A 211 41.06 30.84 -25.29
N ILE A 212 40.58 31.64 -26.21
CA ILE A 212 39.16 31.62 -26.66
C ILE A 212 38.89 30.68 -27.83
N GLY A 213 39.85 29.77 -28.16
CA GLY A 213 39.66 28.76 -29.20
C GLY A 213 39.92 29.22 -30.61
N MET A 214 40.61 30.38 -30.81
CA MET A 214 40.96 30.80 -32.13
C MET A 214 42.21 30.03 -32.61
N ARG A 215 42.11 29.39 -33.76
CA ARG A 215 43.15 28.55 -34.37
C ARG A 215 43.33 28.95 -35.83
N VAL A 216 44.50 28.68 -36.38
CA VAL A 216 44.77 28.83 -37.80
C VAL A 216 44.80 27.43 -38.41
N SER A 217 44.03 27.20 -39.46
CA SER A 217 43.99 25.94 -40.21
C SER A 217 45.23 25.77 -41.04
N THR A 218 46.35 25.38 -40.37
CA THR A 218 47.67 25.21 -41.01
C THR A 218 47.62 24.19 -42.14
N GLU A 219 46.89 23.05 -41.93
CA GLU A 219 46.74 21.97 -42.91
C GLU A 219 46.00 22.45 -44.17
N GLU A 220 44.90 23.19 -43.98
CA GLU A 220 44.16 23.75 -45.13
C GLU A 220 44.97 24.79 -45.89
N MET A 221 45.67 25.64 -45.19
CA MET A 221 46.51 26.67 -45.78
C MET A 221 47.70 26.05 -46.50
N GLN A 222 48.35 25.05 -45.91
CA GLN A 222 49.38 24.25 -46.58
C GLN A 222 48.85 23.61 -47.86
N ALA A 223 47.69 22.90 -47.79
CA ALA A 223 47.08 22.27 -48.93
C ALA A 223 46.75 23.30 -50.05
N ARG A 224 46.22 24.44 -49.65
CA ARG A 224 45.97 25.54 -50.63
C ARG A 224 47.21 26.11 -51.23
N ALA A 225 48.29 26.37 -50.44
CA ALA A 225 49.56 26.84 -50.94
C ALA A 225 50.14 25.83 -51.92
N MET A 226 50.13 24.55 -51.66
CA MET A 226 50.58 23.47 -52.49
C MET A 226 49.76 23.28 -53.78
N ALA A 227 48.44 23.53 -53.71
CA ALA A 227 47.46 23.41 -54.79
C ALA A 227 47.43 24.69 -55.67
N THR A 228 47.91 25.82 -55.14
CA THR A 228 47.84 27.10 -55.86
C THR A 228 48.62 26.99 -57.14
N GLY A 229 48.05 27.34 -58.32
CA GLY A 229 48.58 27.20 -59.62
C GLY A 229 48.50 25.81 -60.23
N ARG A 230 47.83 24.88 -59.59
CA ARG A 230 47.58 23.49 -60.00
C ARG A 230 46.14 23.06 -60.09
N THR A 231 45.22 24.01 -60.15
CA THR A 231 43.78 23.75 -60.12
C THR A 231 43.16 23.39 -61.44
N TRP A 232 43.83 23.73 -62.57
CA TRP A 232 43.34 23.47 -63.93
C TRP A 232 43.64 22.00 -64.31
N VAL A 233 42.82 21.46 -65.24
CA VAL A 233 43.01 20.09 -65.78
C VAL A 233 44.27 20.04 -66.69
N TRP A 234 44.92 18.87 -66.70
CA TRP A 234 46.04 18.60 -67.59
C TRP A 234 45.62 18.67 -69.08
N PRO A 235 46.34 19.32 -70.05
CA PRO A 235 47.67 19.97 -69.93
C PRO A 235 47.56 21.48 -69.59
N LEU A 236 46.38 22.09 -69.46
CA LEU A 236 46.23 23.53 -69.21
C LEU A 236 46.81 23.94 -67.84
N ARG A 237 46.95 23.00 -66.93
CA ARG A 237 47.62 23.19 -65.65
C ARG A 237 49.02 23.76 -65.83
N TRP A 238 49.82 23.39 -66.88
CA TRP A 238 51.15 23.84 -67.05
C TRP A 238 51.28 25.34 -67.50
N VAL A 239 50.25 25.85 -68.14
CA VAL A 239 50.14 27.30 -68.36
C VAL A 239 49.93 28.05 -67.05
N GLN A 240 49.08 27.45 -66.16
CA GLN A 240 48.86 28.05 -64.86
C GLN A 240 50.14 28.03 -64.01
N VAL A 241 50.89 26.97 -63.96
CA VAL A 241 52.20 26.83 -63.28
C VAL A 241 53.22 27.91 -63.71
N VAL A 242 53.32 28.22 -65.01
CA VAL A 242 54.15 29.31 -65.51
C VAL A 242 53.69 30.70 -65.16
N ALA A 243 52.36 30.90 -65.00
CA ALA A 243 51.74 32.19 -64.64
C ALA A 243 51.87 32.54 -63.15
N VAL A 244 51.99 31.58 -62.26
CA VAL A 244 52.09 31.80 -60.81
C VAL A 244 53.20 32.72 -60.36
N PRO A 245 54.46 32.58 -60.84
CA PRO A 245 55.57 33.47 -60.49
C PRO A 245 55.36 34.92 -60.96
N LEU A 246 54.57 35.11 -62.01
CA LEU A 246 54.25 36.44 -62.54
C LEU A 246 53.04 37.06 -61.79
N TRP A 247 52.02 36.29 -61.46
CA TRP A 247 50.83 36.71 -60.80
C TRP A 247 50.97 36.85 -59.27
N ARG A 248 51.90 36.08 -58.65
CA ARG A 248 52.26 36.11 -57.26
C ARG A 248 50.99 35.95 -56.35
N PRO A 249 50.23 34.86 -56.51
CA PRO A 249 48.98 34.67 -55.77
C PRO A 249 49.25 34.66 -54.30
N ASP A 250 48.35 35.33 -53.54
CA ASP A 250 48.31 35.34 -52.06
C ASP A 250 47.32 34.29 -51.56
N VAL A 251 47.86 33.39 -50.75
CA VAL A 251 47.01 32.44 -50.01
C VAL A 251 46.40 33.19 -48.84
N MET A 252 45.12 33.55 -48.95
CA MET A 252 44.42 34.27 -47.91
C MET A 252 44.51 33.56 -46.55
N PHE A 253 44.84 34.34 -45.54
CA PHE A 253 44.90 33.84 -44.16
C PHE A 253 43.55 33.38 -43.69
N ARG A 254 43.47 32.16 -43.14
CA ARG A 254 42.22 31.61 -42.66
C ARG A 254 42.35 31.18 -41.19
N ALA A 255 41.65 31.91 -40.36
CA ALA A 255 41.48 31.55 -38.96
C ALA A 255 40.13 30.93 -38.74
N GLU A 256 40.04 30.07 -37.77
CA GLU A 256 38.79 29.42 -37.29
C GLU A 256 38.64 29.69 -35.81
N ILE A 257 37.38 29.75 -35.33
CA ILE A 257 37.07 29.87 -33.93
C ILE A 257 36.35 28.61 -33.53
N ASP A 258 36.90 27.88 -32.54
CA ASP A 258 36.17 26.84 -31.83
C ASP A 258 35.14 27.48 -30.95
N ARG A 259 33.90 27.50 -31.42
CA ARG A 259 32.78 28.11 -30.71
C ARG A 259 32.49 27.44 -29.40
N THR A 260 32.81 26.14 -29.25
CA THR A 260 32.62 25.39 -27.99
C THR A 260 33.63 25.88 -26.94
N GLN A 261 34.89 26.08 -27.33
CA GLN A 261 35.91 26.61 -26.43
C GLN A 261 35.62 28.06 -26.05
N LEU A 262 35.16 28.88 -27.02
CA LEU A 262 34.74 30.26 -26.77
C LEU A 262 33.57 30.36 -25.82
N SER A 263 32.52 29.55 -26.03
CA SER A 263 31.37 29.52 -25.11
C SER A 263 31.76 29.05 -23.71
N ALA A 264 32.59 28.03 -23.57
CA ALA A 264 33.08 27.58 -22.27
C ALA A 264 33.89 28.69 -21.54
N TYR A 265 34.71 29.46 -22.27
CA TYR A 265 35.40 30.60 -21.70
C TYR A 265 34.44 31.69 -21.22
N LEU A 266 33.46 32.04 -22.07
CA LEU A 266 32.42 33.03 -21.73
C LEU A 266 31.53 32.55 -20.59
N GLU A 267 31.20 31.26 -20.51
CA GLU A 267 30.46 30.68 -19.36
C GLU A 267 31.24 30.80 -18.05
N LYS A 268 32.55 30.49 -18.09
CA LYS A 268 33.45 30.68 -16.96
C LYS A 268 33.50 32.15 -16.51
N LEU A 269 33.59 33.09 -17.47
CA LEU A 269 33.56 34.50 -17.21
C LEU A 269 32.21 34.93 -16.64
N ALA A 270 31.10 34.44 -17.26
CA ALA A 270 29.74 34.70 -16.83
C ALA A 270 29.49 34.25 -15.40
N SER A 271 30.05 33.09 -14.99
CA SER A 271 29.89 32.58 -13.62
C SER A 271 30.42 33.54 -12.54
N GLY A 272 31.41 34.38 -12.89
CA GLY A 272 31.95 35.40 -11.98
C GLY A 272 31.22 36.75 -11.98
N VAL A 273 30.27 36.92 -12.91
CA VAL A 273 29.55 38.17 -13.13
C VAL A 273 28.03 38.01 -12.88
N ASN A 274 27.51 36.88 -13.26
CA ASN A 274 26.08 36.61 -13.14
C ASN A 274 25.58 36.74 -11.71
N ARG A 275 24.46 37.39 -11.55
CA ARG A 275 23.71 37.51 -10.29
C ARG A 275 22.39 36.79 -10.46
N ASN A 276 22.15 35.79 -9.60
CA ASN A 276 20.87 35.13 -9.60
C ASN A 276 19.78 36.07 -9.08
N PRO A 277 18.56 35.95 -9.61
CA PRO A 277 17.44 36.71 -9.05
C PRO A 277 17.17 36.20 -7.62
N VAL A 278 16.72 37.12 -6.76
CA VAL A 278 16.28 36.82 -5.41
C VAL A 278 14.76 36.76 -5.43
N GLU A 279 14.21 35.65 -5.02
CA GLU A 279 12.77 35.47 -4.98
C GLU A 279 12.13 36.28 -3.85
N ALA A 280 10.89 36.70 -4.06
CA ALA A 280 10.12 37.29 -2.97
C ALA A 280 9.80 36.24 -1.90
N THR A 281 9.84 36.63 -0.64
CA THR A 281 9.48 35.78 0.49
C THR A 281 8.49 36.49 1.41
N LEU A 282 7.60 35.68 2.01
CA LEU A 282 6.72 36.09 3.09
C LEU A 282 7.23 35.50 4.39
N SER A 283 7.19 36.28 5.44
CA SER A 283 7.52 35.85 6.80
C SER A 283 6.57 36.48 7.81
N ILE A 284 6.48 35.91 9.00
CA ILE A 284 5.68 36.47 10.09
C ILE A 284 6.62 36.95 11.19
N LYS A 285 6.37 38.14 11.68
CA LYS A 285 7.04 38.69 12.88
C LYS A 285 6.01 39.38 13.74
N ALA A 286 5.87 38.95 14.98
CA ALA A 286 4.93 39.49 15.94
C ALA A 286 3.49 39.64 15.40
N GLY A 287 2.99 38.60 14.73
CA GLY A 287 1.65 38.56 14.14
C GLY A 287 1.48 39.38 12.83
N GLN A 288 2.54 40.05 12.34
CA GLN A 288 2.51 40.80 11.10
C GLN A 288 3.17 40.02 9.94
N ILE A 289 2.50 40.00 8.79
CA ILE A 289 3.01 39.39 7.57
C ILE A 289 3.92 40.36 6.85
N ILE A 290 5.19 40.05 6.77
CA ILE A 290 6.23 40.87 6.16
C ILE A 290 6.59 40.30 4.81
N LEU A 291 6.43 41.13 3.76
CA LEU A 291 6.89 40.81 2.40
C LEU A 291 8.32 41.36 2.21
N THR A 292 9.24 40.47 1.88
CA THR A 292 10.54 40.84 1.29
C THR A 292 10.40 40.79 -0.21
N PRO A 293 10.54 41.93 -0.92
CA PRO A 293 10.34 42.01 -2.35
C PRO A 293 11.41 41.24 -3.12
N ALA A 294 11.04 40.75 -4.31
CA ALA A 294 11.96 40.10 -5.22
C ALA A 294 12.96 41.12 -5.82
N VAL A 295 14.16 40.62 -6.12
CA VAL A 295 15.22 41.40 -6.81
C VAL A 295 15.60 40.67 -8.10
N ASN A 296 15.61 41.43 -9.21
CA ASN A 296 16.04 40.90 -10.49
C ASN A 296 17.52 40.53 -10.45
N GLY A 297 17.85 39.45 -11.11
CA GLY A 297 19.21 39.04 -11.37
C GLY A 297 19.70 39.59 -12.72
N GLU A 298 20.96 39.35 -13.00
CA GLU A 298 21.62 39.72 -14.26
C GLU A 298 22.41 38.50 -14.77
N ARG A 299 22.32 38.25 -16.07
CA ARG A 299 23.05 37.14 -16.72
C ARG A 299 23.65 37.61 -18.01
N ILE A 300 24.89 37.24 -18.24
CA ILE A 300 25.53 37.46 -19.54
C ILE A 300 24.86 36.51 -20.55
N ASP A 301 24.45 37.06 -21.70
CA ASP A 301 23.99 36.30 -22.84
C ASP A 301 25.20 35.74 -23.60
N VAL A 302 25.63 34.55 -23.19
CA VAL A 302 26.81 33.87 -23.72
C VAL A 302 26.65 33.57 -25.21
N GLU A 303 25.41 33.26 -25.66
CA GLU A 303 25.15 32.96 -27.07
C GLU A 303 25.35 34.22 -27.94
N THR A 304 24.76 35.33 -27.53
CA THR A 304 24.93 36.59 -28.23
C THR A 304 26.40 37.10 -28.17
N ALA A 305 27.04 36.94 -27.00
CA ALA A 305 28.46 37.24 -26.84
C ALA A 305 29.35 36.38 -27.77
N THR A 306 29.07 35.09 -27.88
CA THR A 306 29.79 34.15 -28.78
C THR A 306 29.61 34.56 -30.26
N ARG A 307 28.41 35.00 -30.64
CA ARG A 307 28.17 35.49 -32.02
C ARG A 307 28.84 36.83 -32.31
N ALA A 308 29.04 37.65 -31.30
CA ALA A 308 29.67 38.96 -31.43
C ALA A 308 31.20 38.89 -31.69
N VAL A 309 31.86 37.76 -31.30
CA VAL A 309 33.24 37.55 -31.58
C VAL A 309 33.45 37.24 -33.08
N ARG A 310 34.22 38.05 -33.77
CA ARG A 310 34.52 37.92 -35.21
C ARG A 310 35.94 37.40 -35.43
N LEU A 311 36.15 36.80 -36.57
CA LEU A 311 37.49 36.49 -37.05
C LEU A 311 38.26 37.81 -37.38
N PRO A 312 39.50 37.97 -36.91
CA PRO A 312 40.26 39.15 -37.24
C PRO A 312 40.51 39.21 -38.74
N ALA A 313 40.29 40.37 -39.34
CA ALA A 313 40.55 40.60 -40.75
C ALA A 313 42.02 40.89 -41.04
N THR A 314 42.77 41.40 -40.09
CA THR A 314 44.21 41.69 -40.17
C THR A 314 44.94 41.32 -38.88
N LEU A 315 46.28 41.20 -38.97
CA LEU A 315 47.12 40.90 -37.78
C LEU A 315 47.11 41.97 -36.71
N THR A 316 46.61 43.15 -36.99
CA THR A 316 46.53 44.32 -36.07
C THR A 316 45.12 44.56 -35.59
N ASP A 317 44.18 43.80 -36.03
CA ASP A 317 42.75 43.94 -35.64
C ASP A 317 42.58 43.64 -34.16
N ARG A 318 42.15 44.64 -33.36
CA ARG A 318 41.87 44.51 -31.94
C ARG A 318 40.37 44.60 -31.73
N GLN A 319 39.78 43.47 -31.33
CA GLN A 319 38.37 43.41 -31.06
C GLN A 319 38.06 43.72 -29.61
N VAL A 320 37.11 44.64 -29.37
CA VAL A 320 36.46 44.90 -28.07
C VAL A 320 35.03 44.43 -28.18
N VAL A 321 34.66 43.47 -27.37
CA VAL A 321 33.32 42.89 -27.29
C VAL A 321 32.65 43.27 -25.97
N ALA A 322 31.63 44.13 -26.04
CA ALA A 322 30.81 44.42 -24.89
C ALA A 322 29.92 43.17 -24.63
N LEU A 323 29.96 42.65 -23.40
CA LEU A 323 29.20 41.51 -23.02
C LEU A 323 27.72 41.87 -22.86
N PRO A 324 26.84 41.32 -23.68
CA PRO A 324 25.41 41.59 -23.56
C PRO A 324 24.84 40.93 -22.27
N VAL A 325 23.98 41.65 -21.57
CA VAL A 325 23.37 41.20 -20.34
C VAL A 325 21.86 41.14 -20.52
N VAL A 326 21.29 40.04 -20.03
CA VAL A 326 19.85 39.88 -19.94
C VAL A 326 19.44 39.92 -18.47
N VAL A 327 18.32 40.56 -18.19
CA VAL A 327 17.75 40.58 -16.86
C VAL A 327 17.14 39.22 -16.56
N ALA A 328 17.65 38.55 -15.55
CA ALA A 328 17.06 37.33 -15.02
C ALA A 328 15.95 37.71 -14.04
N GLN A 329 14.72 37.48 -14.44
CA GLN A 329 13.57 37.77 -13.57
C GLN A 329 13.38 36.66 -12.53
N PRO A 330 12.91 37.00 -11.31
CA PRO A 330 12.43 36.03 -10.32
C PRO A 330 11.34 35.16 -10.93
N ARG A 331 11.30 33.92 -10.51
CA ARG A 331 10.34 32.93 -11.02
C ARG A 331 8.99 33.02 -10.34
N THR A 332 8.93 33.57 -9.12
CA THR A 332 7.67 33.67 -8.36
C THR A 332 6.78 34.79 -8.94
N SER A 333 5.55 34.44 -9.31
CA SER A 333 4.60 35.41 -9.85
C SER A 333 4.11 36.38 -8.78
N GLN A 334 3.93 37.65 -9.14
CA GLN A 334 3.41 38.66 -8.21
C GLN A 334 1.97 38.35 -7.76
N THR A 335 1.16 37.73 -8.64
CA THR A 335 -0.20 37.31 -8.32
C THR A 335 -0.21 36.26 -7.23
N SER A 336 0.69 35.26 -7.28
CA SER A 336 0.76 34.21 -6.23
C SER A 336 1.25 34.77 -4.90
N ILE A 337 2.13 35.78 -4.92
CA ILE A 337 2.59 36.46 -3.70
C ILE A 337 1.42 37.18 -3.02
N ALA A 338 0.64 37.94 -3.81
CA ALA A 338 -0.53 38.65 -3.29
C ALA A 338 -1.59 37.70 -2.74
N GLU A 339 -1.79 36.57 -3.42
CA GLU A 339 -2.71 35.54 -2.96
C GLU A 339 -2.23 34.85 -1.67
N ALA A 340 -0.96 34.46 -1.60
CA ALA A 340 -0.36 33.91 -0.39
C ALA A 340 -0.46 34.90 0.78
N GLN A 341 -0.22 36.19 0.54
CA GLN A 341 -0.39 37.23 1.56
C GLN A 341 -1.83 37.32 2.03
N ARG A 342 -2.81 37.30 1.12
CA ARG A 342 -4.23 37.32 1.44
C ARG A 342 -4.65 36.10 2.29
N VAL A 343 -4.22 34.89 1.90
CA VAL A 343 -4.48 33.67 2.67
C VAL A 343 -3.87 33.75 4.06
N ALA A 344 -2.61 34.18 4.16
CA ALA A 344 -1.94 34.34 5.45
C ALA A 344 -2.66 35.37 6.35
N GLN A 345 -3.14 36.49 5.79
CA GLN A 345 -3.95 37.46 6.50
C GLN A 345 -5.26 36.85 7.01
N LYS A 346 -5.92 36.02 6.22
CA LYS A 346 -7.12 35.29 6.64
C LYS A 346 -6.83 34.32 7.79
N VAL A 347 -5.77 33.52 7.69
CA VAL A 347 -5.35 32.62 8.78
C VAL A 347 -5.16 33.41 10.08
N MET A 348 -4.56 34.60 10.00
CA MET A 348 -4.25 35.46 11.15
C MET A 348 -5.39 36.41 11.54
N SER A 349 -6.58 36.34 10.94
CA SER A 349 -7.70 37.28 11.22
C SER A 349 -8.36 37.08 12.58
N GLY A 350 -8.19 35.91 13.23
CA GLY A 350 -8.78 35.60 14.53
C GLY A 350 -8.54 34.15 14.94
N PRO A 351 -8.86 33.76 16.16
CA PRO A 351 -8.78 32.38 16.62
C PRO A 351 -9.77 31.50 15.83
N LEU A 352 -9.46 30.21 15.72
CA LEU A 352 -10.33 29.23 15.09
C LEU A 352 -10.99 28.38 16.18
N PHE A 353 -12.32 28.31 16.18
CA PHE A 353 -13.09 27.49 17.11
C PHE A 353 -13.46 26.16 16.47
N ILE A 354 -13.22 25.06 17.18
CA ILE A 354 -13.38 23.72 16.65
C ILE A 354 -14.31 22.94 17.59
N ARG A 355 -15.33 22.28 17.03
CA ARG A 355 -16.27 21.46 17.78
C ARG A 355 -16.30 20.04 17.23
N ALA A 356 -16.34 19.05 18.13
CA ALA A 356 -16.55 17.64 17.81
C ALA A 356 -17.50 17.03 18.85
N GLY A 357 -18.75 16.77 18.47
CA GLY A 357 -19.81 16.39 19.40
C GLY A 357 -20.08 17.50 20.42
N GLU A 358 -20.01 17.15 21.70
CA GLU A 358 -20.20 18.07 22.81
C GLU A 358 -18.94 18.84 23.23
N LEU A 359 -17.79 18.47 22.68
CA LEU A 359 -16.50 19.04 23.07
C LEU A 359 -16.09 20.17 22.11
N SER A 360 -15.35 21.16 22.63
CA SER A 360 -14.87 22.28 21.86
C SER A 360 -13.43 22.64 22.21
N TRP A 361 -12.69 23.11 21.21
CA TRP A 361 -11.31 23.58 21.32
C TRP A 361 -11.18 24.89 20.55
N SER A 362 -10.09 25.60 20.79
CA SER A 362 -9.72 26.77 19.99
C SER A 362 -8.24 26.73 19.64
N LEU A 363 -7.92 27.12 18.42
CA LEU A 363 -6.57 27.49 18.02
C LEU A 363 -6.44 29.00 18.17
N SER A 364 -5.60 29.44 19.12
CA SER A 364 -5.27 30.82 19.32
C SER A 364 -4.45 31.39 18.16
N LEU A 365 -4.40 32.71 18.02
CA LEU A 365 -3.55 33.36 17.01
C LEU A 365 -2.09 32.95 17.10
N ALA A 366 -1.54 32.80 18.32
CA ALA A 366 -0.17 32.35 18.52
C ALA A 366 0.06 30.90 17.99
N GLN A 367 -0.89 30.01 18.16
CA GLN A 367 -0.83 28.67 17.62
C GLN A 367 -0.97 28.68 16.10
N LEU A 368 -1.90 29.47 15.55
CA LEU A 368 -2.04 29.64 14.11
C LEU A 368 -0.78 30.25 13.47
N GLU A 369 -0.14 31.22 14.15
CA GLU A 369 1.15 31.82 13.73
C GLU A 369 2.23 30.73 13.67
N SER A 370 2.33 29.86 14.67
CA SER A 370 3.33 28.79 14.71
C SER A 370 3.11 27.70 13.67
N MET A 371 1.87 27.49 13.25
CA MET A 371 1.48 26.49 12.23
C MET A 371 1.48 27.06 10.81
N LEU A 372 1.53 28.40 10.64
CA LEU A 372 1.46 29.03 9.32
C LEU A 372 2.79 28.87 8.59
N GLU A 373 2.75 28.27 7.41
CA GLU A 373 3.92 28.10 6.55
C GLU A 373 3.75 28.77 5.20
N PHE A 374 4.89 29.15 4.61
CA PHE A 374 4.98 29.66 3.26
C PHE A 374 5.79 28.69 2.43
N ARG A 375 5.17 28.08 1.43
CA ARG A 375 5.78 27.06 0.57
C ARG A 375 5.83 27.52 -0.87
N ARG A 376 6.97 27.33 -1.53
CA ARG A 376 7.08 27.57 -2.97
C ARG A 376 6.85 26.28 -3.73
N GLU A 377 5.93 26.32 -4.66
CA GLU A 377 5.65 25.26 -5.62
C GLU A 377 6.32 25.61 -6.95
N VAL A 378 7.20 24.75 -7.42
CA VAL A 378 7.95 24.97 -8.67
C VAL A 378 7.03 24.79 -9.86
N GLY A 379 7.00 25.80 -10.75
CA GLY A 379 6.23 25.73 -11.99
C GLY A 379 6.76 24.65 -12.93
N VAL A 380 5.86 23.86 -13.52
CA VAL A 380 6.17 22.86 -14.54
C VAL A 380 6.39 23.55 -15.89
N ASP A 381 7.22 22.95 -16.74
CA ASP A 381 7.49 23.38 -18.13
C ASP A 381 7.96 24.84 -18.28
N GLY A 382 8.74 25.34 -17.33
CA GLY A 382 9.28 26.70 -17.38
C GLY A 382 8.30 27.78 -16.96
N GLY A 383 7.14 27.43 -16.43
CA GLY A 383 6.18 28.36 -15.86
C GLY A 383 6.69 29.04 -14.58
N TYR A 384 5.99 30.08 -14.14
CA TYR A 384 6.29 30.78 -12.92
C TYR A 384 6.04 29.90 -11.68
N ASP A 385 6.92 30.02 -10.69
CA ASP A 385 6.75 29.40 -9.39
C ASP A 385 5.58 30.07 -8.64
N ARG A 386 4.86 29.27 -7.85
CA ARG A 386 3.77 29.76 -7.00
C ARG A 386 4.22 29.82 -5.53
N LEU A 387 3.95 30.94 -4.88
CA LEU A 387 4.06 31.04 -3.44
C LEU A 387 2.70 30.69 -2.82
N LEU A 388 2.67 29.70 -1.94
CA LEU A 388 1.48 29.25 -1.23
C LEU A 388 1.63 29.59 0.25
N ALA A 389 0.54 29.99 0.89
CA ALA A 389 0.43 30.16 2.33
C ALA A 389 -0.66 29.22 2.85
N GLY A 390 -0.46 28.63 4.01
CA GLY A 390 -1.44 27.75 4.65
C GLY A 390 -0.91 27.23 5.97
N LEU A 391 -1.76 26.52 6.71
CA LEU A 391 -1.30 25.85 7.92
C LEU A 391 -0.46 24.63 7.53
N ASN A 392 0.58 24.33 8.29
CA ASN A 392 1.36 23.10 8.16
C ASN A 392 0.47 21.89 8.48
N GLU A 393 0.34 20.97 7.51
CA GLU A 393 -0.55 19.81 7.62
C GLU A 393 -0.15 18.90 8.79
N ALA A 394 1.15 18.73 9.04
CA ALA A 394 1.64 17.88 10.13
C ALA A 394 1.27 18.45 11.51
N ASP A 395 1.36 19.76 11.68
CA ASP A 395 1.00 20.42 12.93
C ASP A 395 -0.51 20.37 13.17
N VAL A 396 -1.31 20.59 12.13
CA VAL A 396 -2.77 20.43 12.21
C VAL A 396 -3.14 18.96 12.50
N ALA A 397 -2.47 18.00 11.87
CA ALA A 397 -2.69 16.58 12.14
C ALA A 397 -2.32 16.19 13.58
N ALA A 398 -1.22 16.75 14.12
CA ALA A 398 -0.84 16.57 15.52
C ALA A 398 -1.92 17.13 16.47
N PHE A 399 -2.46 18.30 16.16
CA PHE A 399 -3.55 18.87 16.93
C PHE A 399 -4.84 18.04 16.83
N VAL A 400 -5.24 17.60 15.64
CA VAL A 400 -6.40 16.73 15.42
C VAL A 400 -6.24 15.40 16.17
N LYS A 401 -5.04 14.84 16.23
CA LYS A 401 -4.76 13.65 17.02
C LYS A 401 -5.05 13.86 18.51
N THR A 402 -4.77 15.03 19.06
CA THR A 402 -5.12 15.35 20.46
C THR A 402 -6.63 15.44 20.66
N ILE A 403 -7.36 15.95 19.68
CA ILE A 403 -8.83 15.97 19.68
C ILE A 403 -9.35 14.53 19.65
N ALA A 404 -8.84 13.72 18.71
CA ALA A 404 -9.24 12.33 18.57
C ALA A 404 -9.03 11.53 19.87
N GLN A 405 -7.90 11.69 20.54
CA GLN A 405 -7.63 11.05 21.84
C GLN A 405 -8.64 11.40 22.94
N GLN A 406 -9.28 12.57 22.88
CA GLN A 406 -10.25 13.02 23.85
C GLN A 406 -11.70 12.63 23.48
N VAL A 407 -11.98 12.49 22.19
CA VAL A 407 -13.32 12.19 21.66
C VAL A 407 -13.52 10.70 21.45
N GLU A 408 -12.48 10.01 20.90
CA GLU A 408 -12.59 8.63 20.45
C GLU A 408 -12.79 7.66 21.62
N ARG A 409 -13.75 6.80 21.44
CA ARG A 409 -13.96 5.64 22.31
C ARG A 409 -14.55 4.50 21.51
N ALA A 410 -14.10 3.29 21.80
CA ALA A 410 -14.71 2.09 21.25
C ALA A 410 -16.14 1.90 21.78
N PRO A 411 -17.04 1.34 20.96
CA PRO A 411 -18.37 0.96 21.46
C PRO A 411 -18.22 -0.12 22.54
N GLN A 412 -19.02 -0.02 23.59
CA GLN A 412 -19.03 -1.00 24.66
C GLN A 412 -20.41 -1.65 24.74
N ASP A 413 -20.41 -2.97 24.64
CA ASP A 413 -21.62 -3.73 24.78
C ASP A 413 -22.19 -3.64 26.22
N GLY A 414 -23.51 -3.58 26.29
CA GLY A 414 -24.24 -3.66 27.54
C GLY A 414 -24.04 -5.00 28.22
N GLN A 415 -24.06 -4.98 29.52
CA GLN A 415 -24.05 -6.16 30.35
C GLN A 415 -25.45 -6.42 30.86
N PHE A 416 -25.93 -7.65 30.72
CA PHE A 416 -27.23 -8.05 31.18
C PHE A 416 -27.21 -9.46 31.78
N ARG A 417 -28.24 -9.76 32.55
CA ARG A 417 -28.55 -11.10 33.04
C ARG A 417 -29.95 -11.49 32.62
N TRP A 418 -30.16 -12.79 32.50
CA TRP A 418 -31.51 -13.36 32.40
C TRP A 418 -31.99 -13.70 33.79
N ASP A 419 -33.16 -13.15 34.22
CA ASP A 419 -33.73 -13.38 35.54
C ASP A 419 -34.77 -14.52 35.60
N GLY A 420 -34.94 -15.21 34.46
CA GLY A 420 -35.94 -16.25 34.26
C GLY A 420 -37.14 -15.79 33.48
N LYS A 421 -37.36 -14.47 33.33
CA LYS A 421 -38.51 -13.87 32.62
C LYS A 421 -38.11 -12.81 31.62
N ALA A 422 -37.08 -12.04 31.91
CA ALA A 422 -36.66 -10.90 31.09
C ALA A 422 -35.14 -10.71 31.08
N ILE A 423 -34.70 -9.99 30.08
CA ILE A 423 -33.34 -9.45 30.00
C ILE A 423 -33.27 -8.23 30.93
N VAL A 424 -32.43 -8.30 31.96
CA VAL A 424 -32.20 -7.21 32.91
C VAL A 424 -30.81 -6.67 32.74
N PHE A 425 -30.70 -5.45 32.20
CA PHE A 425 -29.40 -4.79 32.05
C PHE A 425 -28.83 -4.38 33.41
N THR A 426 -27.57 -4.74 33.66
CA THR A 426 -26.80 -4.25 34.81
C THR A 426 -25.98 -3.01 34.42
N ARG A 427 -25.60 -2.91 33.16
CA ARG A 427 -25.01 -1.73 32.53
C ARG A 427 -25.48 -1.68 31.08
N ASP A 428 -25.99 -0.53 30.63
CA ASP A 428 -26.38 -0.39 29.23
C ASP A 428 -25.19 -0.23 28.31
N GLY A 429 -25.41 -0.43 27.02
CA GLY A 429 -24.39 -0.24 26.00
C GLY A 429 -24.02 1.23 25.81
N LEU A 430 -22.75 1.50 25.54
CA LEU A 430 -22.23 2.83 25.29
C LEU A 430 -21.79 2.95 23.83
N ASP A 431 -22.27 3.98 23.14
CA ASP A 431 -21.88 4.27 21.78
C ASP A 431 -20.39 4.59 21.68
N GLY A 432 -19.74 4.01 20.70
CA GLY A 432 -18.42 4.39 20.28
C GLY A 432 -18.45 5.69 19.49
N LEU A 433 -17.39 6.46 19.57
CA LEU A 433 -17.19 7.70 18.83
C LEU A 433 -15.88 7.59 18.07
N HIS A 434 -15.88 7.94 16.80
CA HIS A 434 -14.71 7.93 15.95
C HIS A 434 -14.61 9.24 15.17
N VAL A 435 -13.41 9.81 15.13
CA VAL A 435 -13.06 11.03 14.38
C VAL A 435 -12.32 10.63 13.12
N ASP A 436 -12.85 10.98 11.94
CA ASP A 436 -12.07 10.89 10.72
C ASP A 436 -11.02 11.99 10.73
N GLN A 437 -9.81 11.63 11.17
CA GLN A 437 -8.72 12.59 11.35
C GLN A 437 -8.31 13.23 10.03
N ALA A 438 -8.38 12.51 8.91
CA ALA A 438 -8.03 13.06 7.61
C ALA A 438 -9.05 14.08 7.12
N VAL A 439 -10.35 13.83 7.35
CA VAL A 439 -11.40 14.81 7.07
C VAL A 439 -11.24 16.01 8.01
N ALA A 440 -10.99 15.79 9.28
CA ALA A 440 -10.82 16.86 10.28
C ALA A 440 -9.67 17.81 9.92
N VAL A 441 -8.52 17.27 9.54
CA VAL A 441 -7.36 18.05 9.08
C VAL A 441 -7.73 18.93 7.89
N ARG A 442 -8.31 18.35 6.84
CA ARG A 442 -8.74 19.12 5.66
C ARG A 442 -9.74 20.20 5.99
N THR A 443 -10.72 19.90 6.86
CA THR A 443 -11.74 20.86 7.27
C THR A 443 -11.13 22.05 8.04
N ILE A 444 -10.20 21.79 8.95
CA ILE A 444 -9.50 22.85 9.71
C ILE A 444 -8.62 23.69 8.77
N MET A 445 -7.85 23.06 7.87
CA MET A 445 -7.00 23.76 6.91
C MET A 445 -7.82 24.64 5.97
N GLN A 446 -8.94 24.14 5.49
CA GLN A 446 -9.86 24.89 4.65
C GLN A 446 -10.46 26.09 5.40
N ALA A 447 -11.04 25.86 6.57
CA ALA A 447 -11.63 26.92 7.38
C ALA A 447 -10.64 28.00 7.78
N ALA A 448 -9.38 27.64 8.04
CA ALA A 448 -8.33 28.62 8.35
C ALA A 448 -8.08 29.61 7.20
N SER A 449 -8.29 29.18 5.93
CA SER A 449 -8.12 30.02 4.74
C SER A 449 -9.42 30.72 4.30
N GLU A 450 -10.54 30.44 4.96
CA GLU A 450 -11.86 31.02 4.69
C GLU A 450 -12.22 32.07 5.77
N ASP A 451 -13.40 32.68 5.62
CA ASP A 451 -13.89 33.70 6.57
C ASP A 451 -14.58 33.06 7.80
N SER A 452 -14.98 31.78 7.70
CA SER A 452 -15.59 31.06 8.82
C SER A 452 -14.54 30.66 9.85
N ARG A 453 -14.82 31.04 11.11
CA ARG A 453 -13.96 30.69 12.25
C ARG A 453 -14.51 29.57 13.14
N ASP A 454 -15.68 29.04 12.79
CA ASP A 454 -16.31 27.90 13.44
C ASP A 454 -16.16 26.64 12.59
N VAL A 455 -15.52 25.63 13.12
CA VAL A 455 -15.25 24.36 12.47
C VAL A 455 -15.99 23.25 13.22
N VAL A 456 -16.80 22.49 12.52
CA VAL A 456 -17.42 21.27 13.06
C VAL A 456 -16.75 20.06 12.46
N ILE A 457 -16.08 19.29 13.31
CA ILE A 457 -15.48 18.01 12.94
C ILE A 457 -16.56 16.92 13.00
N PRO A 458 -16.79 16.18 11.92
CA PRO A 458 -17.75 15.08 11.92
C PRO A 458 -17.28 13.96 12.83
N VAL A 459 -18.16 13.51 13.72
CA VAL A 459 -17.95 12.37 14.61
C VAL A 459 -18.87 11.24 14.17
N THR A 460 -18.29 10.11 13.83
CA THR A 460 -19.03 8.91 13.47
C THR A 460 -19.40 8.14 14.74
N ILE A 461 -20.67 7.77 14.87
CA ILE A 461 -21.17 6.99 16.00
C ILE A 461 -21.15 5.51 15.63
N ALA A 462 -20.35 4.71 16.35
CA ALA A 462 -20.35 3.26 16.27
C ALA A 462 -21.23 2.69 17.38
N ARG A 463 -22.36 2.10 17.01
CA ARG A 463 -23.30 1.56 18.00
C ARG A 463 -22.80 0.22 18.55
N PRO A 464 -22.93 -0.07 19.85
CA PRO A 464 -22.63 -1.37 20.43
C PRO A 464 -23.54 -2.46 19.86
N THR A 465 -23.09 -3.69 19.87
CA THR A 465 -23.91 -4.84 19.44
C THR A 465 -25.08 -5.05 20.41
N VAL A 466 -24.84 -4.83 21.68
CA VAL A 466 -25.81 -5.01 22.76
C VAL A 466 -26.05 -3.71 23.51
N SER A 467 -27.25 -3.18 23.37
CA SER A 467 -27.81 -2.12 24.23
C SER A 467 -29.29 -2.36 24.42
N SER A 468 -29.88 -1.80 25.46
CA SER A 468 -31.31 -1.95 25.75
C SER A 468 -32.18 -1.49 24.59
N SER A 469 -31.86 -0.34 24.00
CA SER A 469 -32.56 0.24 22.85
C SER A 469 -32.44 -0.62 21.60
N ARG A 470 -31.22 -1.15 21.34
CA ARG A 470 -30.95 -1.96 20.17
C ARG A 470 -31.64 -3.33 20.25
N LEU A 471 -31.55 -4.02 21.39
CA LEU A 471 -32.26 -5.29 21.57
C LEU A 471 -33.76 -5.11 21.43
N ALA A 472 -34.33 -4.06 22.04
CA ALA A 472 -35.75 -3.73 21.90
C ALA A 472 -36.15 -3.48 20.44
N SER A 473 -35.32 -2.72 19.66
CA SER A 473 -35.60 -2.43 18.26
C SER A 473 -35.52 -3.66 17.35
N MET A 474 -34.76 -4.68 17.77
CA MET A 474 -34.61 -5.96 17.06
C MET A 474 -35.67 -7.01 17.51
N GLY A 475 -36.50 -6.73 18.49
CA GLY A 475 -37.44 -7.69 19.06
C GLY A 475 -36.79 -8.76 19.92
N ILE A 476 -35.53 -8.58 20.37
CA ILE A 476 -34.76 -9.53 21.19
C ILE A 476 -35.12 -9.28 22.65
N LYS A 477 -36.02 -10.09 23.19
CA LYS A 477 -36.56 -9.92 24.55
C LYS A 477 -36.67 -11.23 25.33
N ASP A 478 -36.81 -12.36 24.64
CA ASP A 478 -37.15 -13.66 25.24
C ASP A 478 -36.03 -14.68 25.05
N LEU A 479 -36.02 -15.70 25.89
CA LEU A 479 -35.12 -16.85 25.75
C LEU A 479 -35.73 -17.86 24.76
N VAL A 480 -35.07 -18.06 23.63
CA VAL A 480 -35.49 -18.99 22.58
C VAL A 480 -34.94 -20.41 22.83
N GLY A 481 -33.70 -20.54 23.25
CA GLY A 481 -33.06 -21.81 23.48
C GLY A 481 -31.87 -21.70 24.42
N VAL A 482 -31.61 -22.78 25.18
CA VAL A 482 -30.51 -22.89 26.12
C VAL A 482 -29.78 -24.21 25.97
N GLY A 483 -28.46 -24.18 25.95
CA GLY A 483 -27.60 -25.35 25.99
C GLY A 483 -26.50 -25.16 27.02
N SER A 484 -26.18 -26.19 27.75
CA SER A 484 -25.09 -26.21 28.72
C SER A 484 -24.21 -27.45 28.58
N SER A 485 -22.96 -27.33 29.05
CA SER A 485 -22.07 -28.47 29.24
C SER A 485 -21.06 -28.20 30.36
N LYS A 486 -20.60 -29.26 31.01
CA LYS A 486 -19.55 -29.21 32.03
C LYS A 486 -18.19 -29.51 31.43
N TYR A 487 -17.19 -28.77 31.86
CA TYR A 487 -15.78 -29.01 31.48
C TYR A 487 -14.88 -29.32 32.68
N SER A 488 -15.49 -29.86 33.75
CA SER A 488 -14.80 -30.32 34.95
C SER A 488 -13.75 -31.39 34.57
N GLY A 489 -12.57 -31.35 35.24
CA GLY A 489 -11.47 -32.26 34.91
C GLY A 489 -10.64 -31.85 33.66
N SER A 490 -10.94 -30.72 33.04
CA SER A 490 -10.14 -30.18 31.95
C SER A 490 -8.78 -29.68 32.43
N SER A 491 -7.72 -29.85 31.59
CA SER A 491 -6.46 -29.18 31.82
C SER A 491 -6.61 -27.66 31.76
N PRO A 492 -5.66 -26.88 32.31
CA PRO A 492 -5.69 -25.41 32.21
C PRO A 492 -5.78 -24.92 30.77
N GLU A 493 -5.06 -25.54 29.83
CA GLU A 493 -5.02 -25.21 28.41
C GLU A 493 -6.38 -25.45 27.75
N ARG A 494 -7.00 -26.60 28.04
CA ARG A 494 -8.34 -26.92 27.56
C ARG A 494 -9.39 -25.96 28.12
N ALA A 495 -9.30 -25.63 29.39
CA ALA A 495 -10.21 -24.67 30.01
C ALA A 495 -10.04 -23.27 29.43
N ASN A 496 -8.80 -22.85 29.10
CA ASN A 496 -8.52 -21.63 28.36
C ASN A 496 -9.18 -21.66 26.98
N ASN A 497 -9.02 -22.72 26.22
CA ASN A 497 -9.59 -22.83 24.88
C ASN A 497 -11.13 -22.78 24.89
N VAL A 498 -11.75 -23.38 25.89
CA VAL A 498 -13.19 -23.29 26.13
C VAL A 498 -13.63 -21.84 26.34
N LYS A 499 -12.89 -21.06 27.17
CA LYS A 499 -13.20 -19.64 27.41
C LYS A 499 -13.00 -18.79 26.17
N VAL A 500 -11.87 -18.99 25.45
CA VAL A 500 -11.57 -18.24 24.22
C VAL A 500 -12.65 -18.47 23.19
N ALA A 501 -13.01 -19.73 22.91
CA ALA A 501 -14.04 -20.07 21.95
C ALA A 501 -15.42 -19.54 22.36
N ALA A 502 -15.78 -19.63 23.64
CA ALA A 502 -17.01 -19.08 24.20
C ALA A 502 -17.07 -17.55 24.04
N GLY A 503 -15.96 -16.85 24.32
CA GLY A 503 -15.86 -15.40 24.20
C GLY A 503 -16.02 -14.91 22.76
N LYS A 504 -15.45 -15.62 21.78
CA LYS A 504 -15.59 -15.26 20.36
C LYS A 504 -17.02 -15.35 19.84
N LEU A 505 -17.82 -16.24 20.39
CA LEU A 505 -19.22 -16.42 19.99
C LEU A 505 -20.20 -15.57 20.82
N HIS A 506 -19.74 -14.97 21.90
CA HIS A 506 -20.56 -14.12 22.76
C HIS A 506 -21.00 -12.86 22.01
N HIS A 507 -22.27 -12.52 22.08
CA HIS A 507 -22.93 -11.41 21.40
C HIS A 507 -23.01 -11.52 19.88
N THR A 508 -22.80 -12.72 19.32
CA THR A 508 -23.06 -12.96 17.89
C THR A 508 -24.55 -12.75 17.59
N LEU A 509 -24.85 -11.98 16.54
CA LEU A 509 -26.21 -11.77 16.03
C LEU A 509 -26.42 -12.62 14.77
N ILE A 510 -27.46 -13.45 14.79
CA ILE A 510 -27.84 -14.32 13.68
C ILE A 510 -29.12 -13.76 13.07
N GLN A 511 -29.06 -13.21 11.88
CA GLN A 511 -30.18 -12.57 11.21
C GLN A 511 -31.29 -13.58 10.86
N PRO A 512 -32.56 -13.11 10.77
CA PRO A 512 -33.66 -13.94 10.31
C PRO A 512 -33.36 -14.56 8.95
N GLY A 513 -33.63 -15.86 8.81
CA GLY A 513 -33.35 -16.64 7.59
C GLY A 513 -31.89 -17.04 7.37
N ALA A 514 -30.93 -16.48 8.12
CA ALA A 514 -29.52 -16.79 8.01
C ALA A 514 -29.18 -18.19 8.53
N VAL A 515 -28.17 -18.78 7.96
CA VAL A 515 -27.56 -20.03 8.45
C VAL A 515 -26.33 -19.65 9.26
N PHE A 516 -26.33 -19.99 10.54
CA PHE A 516 -25.15 -19.89 11.40
C PHE A 516 -24.17 -21.00 11.07
N SER A 517 -22.91 -20.68 10.87
CA SER A 517 -21.77 -21.59 10.78
C SER A 517 -20.91 -21.40 12.04
N PHE A 518 -20.63 -22.48 12.74
CA PHE A 518 -19.81 -22.41 13.95
C PHE A 518 -18.37 -22.03 13.64
N LEU A 519 -17.75 -22.65 12.65
CA LEU A 519 -16.35 -22.39 12.27
C LEU A 519 -16.17 -20.98 11.72
N GLU A 520 -17.08 -20.51 10.85
CA GLU A 520 -17.05 -19.14 10.32
C GLU A 520 -17.17 -18.11 11.43
N SER A 521 -18.10 -18.31 12.38
CA SER A 521 -18.31 -17.39 13.50
C SER A 521 -17.18 -17.41 14.53
N LEU A 522 -16.53 -18.57 14.69
CA LEU A 522 -15.38 -18.72 15.60
C LEU A 522 -14.10 -18.10 15.06
N GLY A 523 -13.92 -18.19 13.74
CA GLY A 523 -12.67 -17.80 13.05
C GLY A 523 -11.51 -18.75 13.33
N PRO A 524 -10.28 -18.40 12.88
CA PRO A 524 -9.13 -19.27 12.94
C PRO A 524 -8.74 -19.69 14.37
N ILE A 525 -8.47 -20.99 14.54
CA ILE A 525 -8.05 -21.58 15.82
C ILE A 525 -6.51 -21.60 15.84
N THR A 526 -5.91 -20.50 16.27
CA THR A 526 -4.46 -20.31 16.30
C THR A 526 -3.98 -19.75 17.64
N THR A 527 -2.69 -19.83 17.89
CA THR A 527 -2.06 -19.27 19.10
C THR A 527 -2.20 -17.75 19.19
N GLU A 528 -2.16 -17.05 18.04
CA GLU A 528 -2.36 -15.59 17.95
C GLU A 528 -3.77 -15.18 18.39
N ASN A 529 -4.72 -16.08 18.21
CA ASN A 529 -6.10 -15.92 18.65
C ASN A 529 -6.34 -16.35 20.12
N GLY A 530 -5.27 -16.67 20.85
CA GLY A 530 -5.32 -17.01 22.28
C GLY A 530 -5.59 -18.49 22.60
N TYR A 531 -5.61 -19.37 21.59
CA TYR A 531 -5.72 -20.79 21.83
C TYR A 531 -4.38 -21.40 22.23
N LEU A 532 -4.44 -22.37 23.13
CA LEU A 532 -3.30 -23.14 23.63
C LEU A 532 -3.31 -24.56 23.05
N GLU A 533 -2.14 -25.20 23.07
CA GLU A 533 -2.02 -26.62 22.74
C GLU A 533 -2.76 -27.45 23.79
N GLY A 534 -3.64 -28.30 23.34
CA GLY A 534 -4.39 -29.22 24.16
C GLY A 534 -4.63 -30.55 23.42
N LEU A 535 -5.34 -31.49 24.06
CA LEU A 535 -5.65 -32.75 23.39
C LEU A 535 -6.78 -32.55 22.38
N THR A 536 -6.55 -32.93 21.12
CA THR A 536 -7.50 -32.94 20.01
C THR A 536 -7.67 -34.34 19.46
N ILE A 537 -8.86 -34.63 18.95
CA ILE A 537 -9.17 -35.92 18.30
C ILE A 537 -8.90 -35.76 16.83
N GLN A 538 -7.92 -36.50 16.29
CA GLN A 538 -7.58 -36.52 14.84
C GLN A 538 -7.62 -37.98 14.34
N GLY A 539 -8.59 -38.29 13.49
CA GLY A 539 -8.82 -39.62 12.99
C GLY A 539 -9.12 -40.62 14.11
N ASP A 540 -8.23 -41.57 14.30
CA ASP A 540 -8.28 -42.65 15.28
C ASP A 540 -7.35 -42.44 16.50
N ALA A 541 -6.88 -41.22 16.74
CA ALA A 541 -5.98 -40.91 17.84
C ALA A 541 -6.30 -39.58 18.53
N THR A 542 -5.99 -39.48 19.82
CA THR A 542 -5.97 -38.23 20.57
C THR A 542 -4.54 -37.69 20.58
N VAL A 543 -4.34 -36.55 19.94
CA VAL A 543 -3.02 -35.95 19.73
C VAL A 543 -2.97 -34.52 20.30
N PRO A 544 -1.78 -34.02 20.68
CA PRO A 544 -1.61 -32.63 20.99
C PRO A 544 -1.91 -31.76 19.74
N GLY A 545 -2.73 -30.73 19.93
CA GLY A 545 -3.10 -29.81 18.87
C GLY A 545 -3.64 -28.51 19.41
N ILE A 546 -3.62 -27.44 18.60
CA ILE A 546 -4.14 -26.12 19.01
C ILE A 546 -5.68 -26.21 19.08
N GLY A 547 -6.29 -25.67 20.16
CA GLY A 547 -7.73 -25.54 20.27
C GLY A 547 -8.44 -26.77 20.88
N GLY A 548 -7.73 -27.69 21.51
CA GLY A 548 -8.39 -28.79 22.26
C GLY A 548 -9.43 -28.25 23.23
N GLY A 549 -10.69 -28.67 23.08
CA GLY A 549 -11.87 -28.18 23.84
C GLY A 549 -12.89 -27.40 23.01
N VAL A 550 -12.59 -26.96 21.78
CA VAL A 550 -13.48 -26.20 20.88
C VAL A 550 -14.76 -27.01 20.54
N CYS A 551 -14.66 -28.32 20.32
CA CYS A 551 -15.83 -29.19 20.08
C CYS A 551 -16.84 -29.19 21.23
N GLN A 552 -16.44 -28.86 22.45
CA GLN A 552 -17.38 -28.70 23.57
C GLN A 552 -18.25 -27.46 23.39
N ILE A 553 -17.68 -26.39 22.88
CA ILE A 553 -18.41 -25.16 22.58
C ILE A 553 -19.40 -25.37 21.43
N SER A 554 -19.00 -26.09 20.38
CA SER A 554 -19.89 -26.51 19.31
C SER A 554 -21.04 -27.37 19.84
N THR A 555 -20.74 -28.38 20.67
CA THR A 555 -21.74 -29.21 21.32
C THR A 555 -22.72 -28.39 22.15
N THR A 556 -22.23 -27.40 22.91
CA THR A 556 -23.07 -26.55 23.74
C THR A 556 -24.00 -25.65 22.91
N MET A 557 -23.46 -25.10 21.81
CA MET A 557 -24.25 -24.33 20.83
C MET A 557 -25.30 -25.21 20.13
N PHE A 558 -24.93 -26.45 19.74
CA PHE A 558 -25.89 -27.42 19.18
C PHE A 558 -27.07 -27.64 20.12
N ARG A 559 -26.79 -27.83 21.40
CA ARG A 559 -27.83 -27.98 22.42
C ARG A 559 -28.73 -26.76 22.52
N ALA A 560 -28.18 -25.55 22.48
CA ALA A 560 -28.97 -24.31 22.49
C ALA A 560 -29.87 -24.23 21.24
N ALA A 561 -29.36 -24.51 20.05
CA ALA A 561 -30.14 -24.55 18.82
C ALA A 561 -31.20 -25.68 18.83
N PHE A 562 -30.85 -26.86 19.39
CA PHE A 562 -31.75 -27.99 19.52
C PHE A 562 -32.96 -27.61 20.39
N TRP A 563 -32.72 -27.06 21.60
CA TRP A 563 -33.76 -26.66 22.54
C TRP A 563 -34.51 -25.39 22.12
N GLY A 564 -33.93 -24.58 21.21
CA GLY A 564 -34.61 -23.50 20.50
C GLY A 564 -35.55 -24.00 19.38
N GLY A 565 -35.54 -25.29 19.08
CA GLY A 565 -36.32 -25.88 17.98
C GLY A 565 -35.89 -25.38 16.61
N LEU A 566 -34.64 -24.88 16.45
CA LEU A 566 -34.12 -24.33 15.21
C LEU A 566 -33.68 -25.45 14.24
N PRO A 567 -33.88 -25.31 12.92
CA PRO A 567 -33.44 -26.31 11.94
C PRO A 567 -31.95 -26.51 11.97
N ILE A 568 -31.50 -27.74 12.28
CA ILE A 568 -30.09 -28.14 12.21
C ILE A 568 -29.76 -28.51 10.78
N ILE A 569 -28.81 -27.82 10.16
CA ILE A 569 -28.42 -28.01 8.77
C ILE A 569 -27.27 -29.01 8.67
N GLU A 570 -26.31 -28.93 9.62
CA GLU A 570 -25.13 -29.79 9.62
C GLU A 570 -24.74 -30.09 11.08
N ARG A 571 -24.49 -31.36 11.34
CA ARG A 571 -24.02 -31.85 12.64
C ARG A 571 -23.29 -33.16 12.47
N HIS A 572 -22.12 -33.29 13.06
CA HIS A 572 -21.29 -34.49 13.05
C HIS A 572 -21.10 -35.01 14.48
N GLN A 573 -21.08 -36.35 14.66
CA GLN A 573 -20.70 -36.98 15.92
C GLN A 573 -19.16 -37.04 16.06
N HIS A 574 -18.66 -37.21 17.28
CA HIS A 574 -17.26 -37.54 17.49
C HIS A 574 -16.96 -39.00 17.06
N ALA A 575 -15.68 -39.29 16.83
CA ALA A 575 -15.23 -40.64 16.44
C ALA A 575 -15.56 -41.69 17.52
N TYR A 576 -15.39 -41.33 18.78
CA TYR A 576 -15.73 -42.16 19.93
C TYR A 576 -16.60 -41.38 20.93
N ARG A 577 -17.20 -42.12 21.89
CA ARG A 577 -18.05 -41.55 22.94
C ARG A 577 -17.25 -40.74 23.92
N VAL A 578 -17.45 -39.43 23.92
CA VAL A 578 -16.76 -38.48 24.80
C VAL A 578 -17.62 -38.21 26.03
N THR A 579 -17.25 -38.78 27.14
CA THR A 579 -18.05 -38.71 28.40
C THR A 579 -18.20 -37.33 29.01
N TYR A 580 -17.32 -36.37 28.63
CA TYR A 580 -17.49 -34.96 29.03
C TYR A 580 -18.86 -34.39 28.66
N TYR A 581 -19.46 -34.86 27.56
CA TYR A 581 -20.72 -34.33 27.09
C TYR A 581 -21.92 -34.96 27.79
N GLU A 582 -21.71 -35.89 28.70
CA GLU A 582 -22.76 -36.56 29.47
C GLU A 582 -22.73 -36.20 30.96
N GLN A 583 -21.74 -35.38 31.42
CA GLN A 583 -21.55 -35.00 32.83
C GLN A 583 -22.74 -34.23 33.44
N ASP A 584 -23.61 -33.66 32.59
CA ASP A 584 -24.81 -32.90 32.97
C ASP A 584 -26.08 -33.77 32.88
N GLY A 585 -25.94 -35.09 32.65
CA GLY A 585 -27.07 -36.01 32.44
C GLY A 585 -27.63 -36.00 31.01
N SER A 586 -26.97 -35.36 30.08
CA SER A 586 -27.34 -35.37 28.66
C SER A 586 -27.21 -36.79 28.04
N PRO A 587 -28.11 -37.20 27.14
CA PRO A 587 -28.04 -38.50 26.54
C PRO A 587 -26.84 -38.70 25.65
N VAL A 588 -26.38 -39.96 25.48
CA VAL A 588 -25.37 -40.33 24.50
C VAL A 588 -25.83 -39.96 23.11
N GLY A 589 -24.94 -39.36 22.32
CA GLY A 589 -25.26 -38.90 20.97
C GLY A 589 -25.74 -37.43 20.91
N PHE A 590 -25.77 -36.71 22.05
CA PHE A 590 -26.18 -35.30 22.10
C PHE A 590 -24.97 -34.36 22.08
N ASP A 591 -24.09 -34.58 21.12
CA ASP A 591 -22.85 -33.83 20.85
C ASP A 591 -22.78 -33.34 19.42
N ALA A 592 -21.86 -32.43 19.14
CA ALA A 592 -21.53 -31.96 17.80
C ALA A 592 -20.03 -31.70 17.71
N ALA A 593 -19.34 -32.50 16.89
CA ALA A 593 -17.93 -32.37 16.57
C ALA A 593 -17.73 -31.33 15.46
N VAL A 594 -16.63 -30.59 15.53
CA VAL A 594 -16.17 -29.68 14.48
C VAL A 594 -14.69 -29.91 14.20
N TYR A 595 -14.29 -29.74 12.96
CA TYR A 595 -12.90 -29.88 12.51
C TYR A 595 -12.68 -28.97 11.29
N ASP A 596 -11.74 -28.07 11.39
CA ASP A 596 -11.36 -27.15 10.29
C ASP A 596 -10.18 -27.75 9.50
N PRO A 597 -10.28 -27.91 8.16
CA PRO A 597 -11.46 -27.63 7.34
C PRO A 597 -12.43 -28.81 7.21
N GLY A 598 -13.70 -28.49 7.02
CA GLY A 598 -14.66 -29.42 6.41
C GLY A 598 -15.68 -30.10 7.31
N VAL A 599 -15.60 -30.02 8.64
CA VAL A 599 -16.59 -30.56 9.58
C VAL A 599 -17.12 -29.41 10.42
N ASP A 600 -18.34 -28.95 10.13
CA ASP A 600 -18.93 -27.78 10.80
C ASP A 600 -20.20 -28.16 11.58
N PHE A 601 -20.59 -27.25 12.44
CA PHE A 601 -21.93 -27.28 13.04
C PHE A 601 -22.71 -26.07 12.53
N ARG A 602 -23.86 -26.34 11.88
CA ARG A 602 -24.64 -25.29 11.23
C ARG A 602 -26.12 -25.43 11.55
N PHE A 603 -26.77 -24.32 11.81
CA PHE A 603 -28.23 -24.25 11.99
C PHE A 603 -28.80 -22.98 11.37
N LYS A 604 -30.10 -23.00 11.08
CA LYS A 604 -30.77 -21.85 10.48
C LYS A 604 -31.58 -21.10 11.53
N ASN A 605 -31.49 -19.79 11.54
CA ASN A 605 -32.47 -18.93 12.22
C ASN A 605 -33.72 -18.82 11.33
N ASP A 606 -34.73 -19.65 11.62
CA ASP A 606 -36.03 -19.61 10.95
C ASP A 606 -37.09 -18.86 11.74
N THR A 607 -36.67 -18.08 12.76
CA THR A 607 -37.55 -17.17 13.48
C THR A 607 -37.74 -15.84 12.74
N GLY A 608 -38.76 -15.08 13.12
CA GLY A 608 -39.03 -13.76 12.49
C GLY A 608 -38.10 -12.64 12.95
N SER A 609 -37.28 -12.85 13.99
CA SER A 609 -36.40 -11.88 14.61
C SER A 609 -34.91 -12.32 14.58
N PRO A 610 -33.95 -11.41 14.72
CA PRO A 610 -32.57 -11.78 14.97
C PRO A 610 -32.42 -12.59 16.27
N LEU A 611 -31.45 -13.52 16.29
CA LEU A 611 -31.08 -14.23 17.51
C LEU A 611 -29.75 -13.68 18.03
N LEU A 612 -29.72 -13.33 19.32
CA LEU A 612 -28.49 -12.95 20.04
C LEU A 612 -27.96 -14.16 20.81
N VAL A 613 -26.71 -14.49 20.54
CA VAL A 613 -25.96 -15.52 21.29
C VAL A 613 -25.38 -14.87 22.54
N HIS A 614 -25.80 -15.32 23.71
CA HIS A 614 -25.24 -14.91 24.99
C HIS A 614 -24.60 -16.09 25.70
N VAL A 615 -23.32 -15.98 26.00
CA VAL A 615 -22.54 -17.06 26.59
C VAL A 615 -22.08 -16.68 27.98
N THR A 616 -22.24 -17.60 28.91
CA THR A 616 -21.68 -17.49 30.25
C THR A 616 -20.77 -18.68 30.53
N VAL A 617 -19.56 -18.41 31.06
CA VAL A 617 -18.63 -19.41 31.52
C VAL A 617 -18.46 -19.25 33.01
N ASP A 618 -18.97 -20.24 33.76
CA ASP A 618 -18.80 -20.30 35.21
C ASP A 618 -17.51 -21.08 35.52
N GLU A 619 -16.51 -20.38 36.00
CA GLU A 619 -15.22 -20.99 36.34
C GLU A 619 -15.25 -21.78 37.66
N GLN A 620 -16.19 -21.53 38.54
CA GLN A 620 -16.33 -22.25 39.80
C GLN A 620 -16.98 -23.61 39.59
N THR A 621 -18.10 -23.62 38.90
CA THR A 621 -18.87 -24.84 38.62
C THR A 621 -18.36 -25.56 37.35
N LYS A 622 -17.43 -24.95 36.60
CA LYS A 622 -16.92 -25.45 35.32
C LYS A 622 -18.05 -25.73 34.30
N VAL A 623 -19.02 -24.82 34.24
CA VAL A 623 -20.15 -24.89 33.31
C VAL A 623 -20.08 -23.80 32.28
N VAL A 624 -20.21 -24.14 31.00
CA VAL A 624 -20.47 -23.20 29.92
C VAL A 624 -21.91 -23.29 29.48
N THR A 625 -22.57 -22.14 29.35
CA THR A 625 -23.99 -22.04 28.95
C THR A 625 -24.15 -21.08 27.80
N PHE A 626 -24.78 -21.53 26.74
CA PHE A 626 -25.24 -20.75 25.60
C PHE A 626 -26.72 -20.49 25.71
N ARG A 627 -27.11 -19.23 25.58
CA ARG A 627 -28.51 -18.77 25.52
C ARG A 627 -28.74 -18.08 24.21
N LEU A 628 -29.75 -18.45 23.48
CA LEU A 628 -30.22 -17.77 22.28
C LEU A 628 -31.41 -16.91 22.66
N PHE A 629 -31.23 -15.59 22.58
CA PHE A 629 -32.31 -14.63 22.84
C PHE A 629 -32.87 -14.11 21.51
N GLY A 630 -34.19 -13.92 21.47
CA GLY A 630 -34.92 -13.48 20.28
C GLY A 630 -36.37 -13.25 20.64
N GLU A 631 -37.28 -13.54 19.74
CA GLU A 631 -38.70 -13.58 19.93
C GLU A 631 -39.19 -15.00 20.07
N VAL A 632 -39.96 -15.30 21.11
CA VAL A 632 -40.52 -16.66 21.35
C VAL A 632 -41.49 -17.01 20.24
N THR A 633 -41.31 -18.19 19.68
CA THR A 633 -42.11 -18.71 18.55
C THR A 633 -43.18 -19.72 18.97
N GLY A 634 -43.39 -19.93 20.27
CA GLY A 634 -44.35 -20.90 20.80
C GLY A 634 -43.98 -22.37 20.49
N ARG A 635 -42.65 -22.64 20.32
CA ARG A 635 -42.16 -23.99 20.07
C ARG A 635 -42.06 -24.78 21.34
N GLU A 636 -42.55 -26.00 21.29
CA GLU A 636 -42.36 -27.02 22.32
C GLU A 636 -41.47 -28.13 21.75
N ILE A 637 -40.43 -28.49 22.50
CA ILE A 637 -39.40 -29.42 22.04
C ILE A 637 -39.46 -30.71 22.90
N LYS A 638 -39.62 -31.84 22.24
CA LYS A 638 -39.55 -33.15 22.89
C LYS A 638 -38.33 -33.91 22.38
N LEU A 639 -37.47 -34.35 23.31
CA LEU A 639 -36.31 -35.17 23.06
C LEU A 639 -36.66 -36.64 23.46
N THR A 640 -36.28 -37.58 22.60
CA THR A 640 -36.18 -38.99 22.94
C THR A 640 -34.84 -39.54 22.48
N SER A 641 -34.25 -40.48 23.21
CA SER A 641 -32.98 -41.07 22.88
C SER A 641 -33.02 -42.59 23.00
N SER A 642 -32.26 -43.25 22.17
CA SER A 642 -32.10 -44.69 22.19
C SER A 642 -30.65 -45.10 21.95
N ARG A 643 -30.21 -46.21 22.51
CA ARG A 643 -28.88 -46.83 22.32
C ARG A 643 -29.04 -48.26 21.84
N ALA A 644 -28.10 -48.71 21.02
CA ALA A 644 -28.05 -50.07 20.50
C ALA A 644 -26.59 -50.42 20.16
N ASN A 645 -26.34 -51.71 19.86
CA ASN A 645 -25.06 -52.19 19.38
C ASN A 645 -23.88 -51.76 20.24
N GLU A 646 -23.96 -51.97 21.55
CA GLU A 646 -22.83 -51.67 22.45
C GLU A 646 -21.69 -52.61 22.12
N ARG A 647 -20.52 -52.09 21.98
CA ARG A 647 -19.28 -52.77 21.62
C ARG A 647 -18.24 -52.45 22.72
N PRO A 648 -17.78 -53.43 23.48
CA PRO A 648 -16.80 -53.18 24.52
C PRO A 648 -15.50 -52.62 23.92
N ALA A 649 -14.88 -51.73 24.64
CA ALA A 649 -13.55 -51.23 24.25
C ALA A 649 -12.54 -52.38 24.25
N PRO A 650 -11.60 -52.38 23.31
CA PRO A 650 -10.48 -53.33 23.36
C PRO A 650 -9.68 -53.21 24.63
N ASP A 651 -8.94 -54.27 25.00
CA ASP A 651 -7.99 -54.24 26.09
C ASP A 651 -6.98 -53.11 25.89
N ALA A 652 -6.40 -52.62 27.02
CA ALA A 652 -5.43 -51.54 26.99
C ALA A 652 -4.30 -51.80 25.96
N ALA A 653 -4.00 -50.83 25.15
CA ALA A 653 -2.85 -50.91 24.26
C ALA A 653 -1.53 -51.03 25.01
N PRO A 654 -0.49 -51.61 24.42
CA PRO A 654 0.85 -51.54 24.99
C PRO A 654 1.25 -50.10 25.24
N ASP A 655 1.88 -49.84 26.41
CA ASP A 655 2.44 -48.53 26.75
C ASP A 655 3.39 -48.04 25.65
N VAL A 656 3.37 -46.75 25.34
CA VAL A 656 4.21 -46.10 24.32
C VAL A 656 5.28 -45.19 24.95
N PRO A 657 6.51 -45.13 24.40
CA PRO A 657 7.53 -44.23 24.90
C PRO A 657 7.22 -42.79 24.53
N ASP A 658 7.41 -41.84 25.49
CA ASP A 658 7.31 -40.41 25.26
C ASP A 658 8.60 -39.70 25.77
N PRO A 659 9.45 -39.19 24.88
CA PRO A 659 10.66 -38.49 25.24
C PRO A 659 10.45 -37.12 25.87
N LYS A 660 9.24 -36.55 25.78
CA LYS A 660 8.87 -35.27 26.39
C LYS A 660 8.51 -35.40 27.87
N LEU A 661 8.16 -36.60 28.33
CA LEU A 661 7.84 -36.84 29.69
C LEU A 661 9.10 -37.20 30.49
N PRO A 662 9.21 -36.78 31.78
CA PRO A 662 10.23 -37.22 32.71
C PRO A 662 10.33 -38.75 32.76
N LEU A 663 11.55 -39.26 32.91
CA LEU A 663 11.84 -40.69 32.90
C LEU A 663 10.92 -41.48 33.85
N GLY A 664 10.20 -42.45 33.31
CA GLY A 664 9.31 -43.32 34.05
C GLY A 664 7.99 -42.70 34.48
N GLN A 665 7.74 -41.44 34.22
CA GLN A 665 6.45 -40.83 34.47
C GLN A 665 5.40 -41.48 33.54
N ARG A 666 4.30 -41.96 34.11
CA ARG A 666 3.16 -42.49 33.35
C ARG A 666 2.13 -41.38 33.13
N LYS A 667 1.68 -41.20 31.90
CA LYS A 667 0.61 -40.26 31.51
C LYS A 667 -0.38 -41.03 30.63
N GLN A 668 -1.68 -40.91 30.95
CA GLN A 668 -2.72 -41.48 30.10
C GLN A 668 -2.82 -40.66 28.83
N ALA A 669 -2.66 -41.33 27.69
CA ALA A 669 -2.75 -40.70 26.35
C ALA A 669 -4.13 -40.86 25.73
N GLU A 670 -4.78 -42.05 25.93
CA GLU A 670 -6.12 -42.36 25.48
C GLU A 670 -6.96 -42.95 26.62
N TRP A 671 -8.23 -42.62 26.63
CA TRP A 671 -9.19 -43.10 27.61
C TRP A 671 -10.06 -44.21 27.00
N LYS A 672 -10.29 -45.27 27.75
CA LYS A 672 -11.20 -46.33 27.38
C LYS A 672 -12.60 -45.79 27.15
N ALA A 673 -13.21 -46.13 26.00
CA ALA A 673 -14.60 -45.85 25.71
C ALA A 673 -15.26 -46.97 24.93
N ASP A 674 -16.36 -47.50 25.44
CA ASP A 674 -17.15 -48.48 24.72
C ASP A 674 -17.84 -47.84 23.50
N GLY A 675 -17.82 -48.56 22.39
CA GLY A 675 -18.53 -48.15 21.20
C GLY A 675 -20.04 -48.39 21.36
N VAL A 676 -20.81 -47.52 20.77
CA VAL A 676 -22.28 -47.59 20.85
C VAL A 676 -22.93 -46.85 19.67
N ASP A 677 -24.02 -47.34 19.18
CA ASP A 677 -24.88 -46.61 18.27
C ASP A 677 -25.98 -45.91 19.06
N ALA A 678 -26.04 -44.59 18.91
CA ALA A 678 -27.01 -43.75 19.60
C ALA A 678 -27.86 -42.96 18.61
N VAL A 679 -29.12 -42.77 18.93
CA VAL A 679 -30.04 -41.94 18.15
C VAL A 679 -30.76 -40.98 19.11
N VAL A 680 -30.56 -39.70 18.85
CA VAL A 680 -31.31 -38.60 19.52
C VAL A 680 -32.35 -38.12 18.54
N ARG A 681 -33.61 -38.18 18.91
CA ARG A 681 -34.73 -37.69 18.11
C ARG A 681 -35.33 -36.46 18.77
N ARG A 682 -35.69 -35.51 17.93
CA ARG A 682 -36.34 -34.29 18.30
C ARG A 682 -37.67 -34.13 17.58
N ILE A 683 -38.71 -33.80 18.32
CA ILE A 683 -39.99 -33.39 17.77
C ILE A 683 -40.23 -31.96 18.23
N VAL A 684 -40.47 -31.05 17.30
CA VAL A 684 -40.82 -29.65 17.55
C VAL A 684 -42.29 -29.45 17.17
N THR A 685 -43.06 -28.98 18.13
CA THR A 685 -44.46 -28.64 17.90
C THR A 685 -44.64 -27.13 18.06
N VAL A 686 -45.54 -26.55 17.28
CA VAL A 686 -45.96 -25.15 17.37
C VAL A 686 -47.48 -25.14 17.43
N ASN A 687 -48.01 -24.58 18.49
CA ASN A 687 -49.47 -24.56 18.75
C ASN A 687 -50.11 -25.98 18.66
N GLY A 688 -49.41 -26.97 19.23
CA GLY A 688 -49.85 -28.36 19.26
C GLY A 688 -49.73 -29.15 17.94
N LYS A 689 -49.23 -28.52 16.87
CA LYS A 689 -48.97 -29.18 15.57
C LYS A 689 -47.47 -29.41 15.40
N GLN A 690 -47.11 -30.59 14.99
CA GLN A 690 -45.70 -30.92 14.67
C GLN A 690 -45.24 -30.08 13.49
N SER A 691 -44.17 -29.30 13.68
CA SER A 691 -43.55 -28.45 12.66
C SER A 691 -42.24 -29.04 12.16
N LEU A 692 -41.49 -29.78 13.01
CA LEU A 692 -40.23 -30.37 12.67
C LEU A 692 -40.03 -31.71 13.39
N SER A 693 -39.38 -32.69 12.74
CA SER A 693 -38.96 -33.94 13.36
C SER A 693 -37.57 -34.30 12.81
N ASP A 694 -36.57 -34.28 13.70
CA ASP A 694 -35.19 -34.60 13.38
C ASP A 694 -34.72 -35.86 14.07
N SER A 695 -33.76 -36.54 13.41
CA SER A 695 -33.10 -37.71 13.98
C SER A 695 -31.58 -37.58 13.81
N PHE A 696 -30.88 -37.52 14.92
CA PHE A 696 -29.43 -37.37 14.98
C PHE A 696 -28.83 -38.74 15.35
N SER A 697 -28.31 -39.45 14.33
CA SER A 697 -27.68 -40.73 14.55
C SER A 697 -26.19 -40.53 14.81
N SER A 698 -25.66 -41.32 15.75
CA SER A 698 -24.24 -41.31 16.13
C SER A 698 -23.77 -42.75 16.25
N ARG A 699 -22.67 -43.10 15.61
CA ARG A 699 -22.01 -44.39 15.69
C ARG A 699 -20.62 -44.22 16.23
N TYR A 700 -20.44 -44.42 17.54
CA TYR A 700 -19.17 -44.29 18.22
C TYR A 700 -18.37 -45.59 18.10
N ALA A 701 -17.11 -45.46 17.67
CA ALA A 701 -16.19 -46.56 17.67
C ALA A 701 -15.78 -46.94 19.12
N PRO A 702 -15.55 -48.24 19.40
CA PRO A 702 -14.89 -48.61 20.65
C PRO A 702 -13.47 -48.05 20.67
N TRP A 703 -13.06 -47.48 21.81
CA TRP A 703 -11.80 -46.76 21.93
C TRP A 703 -10.90 -47.37 22.97
N GLN A 704 -9.66 -47.70 22.56
CA GLN A 704 -8.70 -48.41 23.37
C GLN A 704 -7.97 -47.43 24.32
N GLU A 705 -7.76 -47.85 25.56
CA GLU A 705 -6.91 -47.16 26.51
C GLU A 705 -5.44 -47.21 26.10
N LYS A 706 -4.72 -46.10 26.18
CA LYS A 706 -3.26 -46.04 25.96
C LYS A 706 -2.57 -45.21 27.02
N TRP A 707 -1.41 -45.64 27.40
CA TRP A 707 -0.53 -44.94 28.36
C TRP A 707 0.80 -44.59 27.71
N ALA A 708 1.30 -43.38 27.98
CA ALA A 708 2.64 -42.98 27.64
C ALA A 708 3.56 -43.12 28.88
N ILE A 709 4.76 -43.62 28.64
CA ILE A 709 5.80 -43.71 29.68
C ILE A 709 6.97 -42.81 29.27
N GLY A 710 7.32 -41.88 30.12
CA GLY A 710 8.42 -40.95 29.92
C GLY A 710 9.75 -41.67 29.72
N THR A 711 10.41 -41.35 28.62
CA THR A 711 11.79 -41.77 28.29
C THR A 711 12.75 -40.58 28.24
N GLY A 712 12.30 -39.38 28.62
CA GLY A 712 13.09 -38.16 28.70
C GLY A 712 14.06 -38.16 29.88
N ALA A 713 14.57 -36.99 30.21
CA ALA A 713 15.51 -36.83 31.34
C ALA A 713 14.86 -37.14 32.72
N VAL A 714 15.68 -37.52 33.69
CA VAL A 714 15.24 -37.59 35.11
C VAL A 714 14.84 -36.17 35.55
N GLY A 715 13.60 -35.97 35.96
CA GLY A 715 13.05 -34.67 36.33
C GLY A 715 11.99 -34.74 37.39
N GLN A 716 11.32 -33.62 37.66
CA GLN A 716 10.14 -33.60 38.52
C GLN A 716 9.05 -34.49 37.87
N GLY A 717 8.52 -35.44 38.60
CA GLY A 717 7.58 -36.45 38.07
C GLY A 717 8.20 -37.82 37.78
N THR A 718 9.54 -37.97 37.82
CA THR A 718 10.19 -39.28 37.78
C THR A 718 9.88 -40.05 39.08
N PRO A 719 9.30 -41.26 38.98
CA PRO A 719 8.96 -42.05 40.16
C PRO A 719 10.17 -42.36 41.03
N PRO A 720 10.04 -42.45 42.38
CA PRO A 720 11.16 -42.74 43.27
C PRO A 720 11.86 -44.05 42.92
N ALA A 721 11.13 -45.11 42.55
CA ALA A 721 11.71 -46.37 42.13
C ALA A 721 12.59 -46.27 40.88
N VAL A 722 12.18 -45.43 39.91
CA VAL A 722 12.95 -45.14 38.69
C VAL A 722 14.20 -44.34 39.02
N ARG A 723 14.11 -43.33 39.91
CA ARG A 723 15.28 -42.57 40.38
C ARG A 723 16.30 -43.46 41.07
N ALA A 724 15.83 -44.37 41.95
CA ALA A 724 16.71 -45.36 42.62
C ALA A 724 17.37 -46.28 41.58
N ALA A 725 16.64 -46.80 40.63
CA ALA A 725 17.19 -47.66 39.58
C ALA A 725 18.20 -46.95 38.67
N VAL A 726 18.03 -45.66 38.42
CA VAL A 726 19.04 -44.84 37.71
C VAL A 726 20.28 -44.63 38.57
N ALA A 727 20.11 -44.32 39.86
CA ALA A 727 21.24 -44.14 40.79
C ALA A 727 22.07 -45.41 40.97
N GLN A 728 21.41 -46.58 40.87
CA GLN A 728 22.07 -47.92 40.94
C GLN A 728 22.61 -48.40 39.58
N GLY A 729 22.48 -47.63 38.52
CA GLY A 729 22.93 -48.00 37.16
C GLY A 729 22.10 -49.09 36.48
N VAL A 730 20.97 -49.50 37.07
CA VAL A 730 20.02 -50.46 36.50
C VAL A 730 19.29 -49.90 35.28
N LEU A 731 18.99 -48.60 35.35
CA LEU A 731 18.42 -47.85 34.24
C LEU A 731 19.43 -46.80 33.75
N VAL A 732 19.79 -46.84 32.47
CA VAL A 732 20.68 -45.84 31.84
C VAL A 732 19.86 -44.97 30.91
N PRO A 733 19.61 -43.68 31.24
CA PRO A 733 18.89 -42.78 30.34
C PRO A 733 19.53 -42.73 28.96
N GLY A 734 18.72 -42.83 27.90
CA GLY A 734 19.16 -42.79 26.48
C GLY A 734 19.75 -44.13 25.97
N SER A 735 19.82 -45.19 26.79
CA SER A 735 20.34 -46.48 26.35
C SER A 735 19.38 -47.23 25.44
N PRO A 736 19.88 -48.04 24.49
CA PRO A 736 19.05 -48.97 23.75
C PRO A 736 18.36 -49.95 24.72
N GLY A 737 17.04 -50.13 24.58
CA GLY A 737 16.24 -50.97 25.47
C GLY A 737 15.77 -50.33 26.76
N LEU A 738 16.07 -49.02 27.01
CA LEU A 738 15.59 -48.26 28.18
C LEU A 738 14.10 -48.43 28.44
N PHE A 739 13.27 -48.36 27.40
CA PHE A 739 11.82 -48.50 27.53
C PHE A 739 11.37 -49.86 28.01
N ALA A 740 12.02 -50.92 27.57
CA ALA A 740 11.75 -52.27 28.05
C ALA A 740 12.17 -52.43 29.52
N ALA A 741 13.33 -51.90 29.91
CA ALA A 741 13.82 -51.94 31.27
C ALA A 741 12.95 -51.11 32.23
N LEU A 742 12.44 -49.93 31.75
CA LEU A 742 11.49 -49.12 32.51
C LEU A 742 10.22 -49.89 32.87
N LYS A 743 9.69 -50.71 31.95
CA LYS A 743 8.48 -51.49 32.20
C LYS A 743 8.66 -52.55 33.31
N THR A 744 9.87 -53.03 33.52
CA THR A 744 10.14 -54.00 34.60
C THR A 744 10.28 -53.30 35.96
N VAL A 745 10.72 -52.03 35.97
CA VAL A 745 10.90 -51.22 37.20
C VAL A 745 9.58 -50.58 37.64
N ILE A 746 8.78 -50.15 36.64
CA ILE A 746 7.45 -49.59 36.93
C ILE A 746 6.49 -50.77 36.94
N SER A 747 6.47 -51.52 38.04
CA SER A 747 5.37 -52.50 38.25
C SER A 747 4.03 -51.78 38.05
N PRO A 748 3.01 -52.44 37.47
CA PRO A 748 1.68 -51.86 37.39
C PRO A 748 1.11 -51.77 38.80
N THR A 749 1.52 -50.77 39.55
CA THR A 749 0.69 -50.31 40.68
C THR A 749 -0.56 -49.76 40.00
N PRO A 750 -1.73 -50.31 40.23
CA PRO A 750 -2.95 -49.70 39.73
C PRO A 750 -2.85 -48.23 40.15
N PRO A 751 -3.14 -47.25 39.25
CA PRO A 751 -3.16 -45.89 39.66
C PRO A 751 -3.95 -45.84 40.96
N SER A 752 -3.34 -45.32 42.03
CA SER A 752 -4.13 -44.86 43.17
C SER A 752 -5.23 -44.04 42.53
N PRO A 753 -6.48 -44.35 42.77
CA PRO A 753 -7.53 -43.60 42.15
C PRO A 753 -7.22 -42.14 42.46
N ALA A 754 -6.69 -41.43 41.44
CA ALA A 754 -6.91 -40.01 41.45
C ALA A 754 -8.37 -39.93 41.70
N VAL A 755 -8.75 -39.50 42.91
CA VAL A 755 -10.11 -39.48 43.43
C VAL A 755 -11.03 -39.17 42.24
N ALA A 756 -11.40 -40.20 41.48
CA ALA A 756 -12.63 -40.21 40.80
C ALA A 756 -13.61 -40.24 41.97
N GLU A 757 -14.05 -39.09 42.37
CA GLU A 757 -15.26 -38.98 43.10
C GLU A 757 -16.20 -40.03 42.52
N PRO A 758 -16.71 -40.96 43.29
CA PRO A 758 -17.60 -41.99 42.76
C PRO A 758 -18.65 -41.24 41.93
N PRO A 759 -19.08 -41.73 40.79
CA PRO A 759 -20.12 -41.07 40.02
C PRO A 759 -21.19 -40.77 41.03
N PRO A 760 -21.60 -39.50 41.16
CA PRO A 760 -22.66 -39.16 42.09
C PRO A 760 -23.79 -40.11 41.81
N ALA A 761 -24.33 -40.73 42.88
CA ALA A 761 -25.47 -41.58 42.80
C ALA A 761 -26.49 -40.93 41.86
N PRO A 762 -27.21 -41.69 41.02
CA PRO A 762 -28.11 -41.16 40.03
C PRO A 762 -28.95 -40.10 40.67
N VAL A 763 -28.62 -38.84 40.43
CA VAL A 763 -29.42 -37.70 40.80
C VAL A 763 -30.73 -37.92 40.03
N ALA A 764 -31.79 -38.06 40.76
CA ALA A 764 -33.12 -38.10 40.17
C ALA A 764 -33.20 -37.07 39.06
N PRO A 765 -33.79 -37.42 37.90
CA PRO A 765 -33.79 -36.53 36.76
C PRO A 765 -34.27 -35.15 37.20
N ASN A 766 -33.41 -34.16 37.02
CA ASN A 766 -33.76 -32.77 37.22
C ASN A 766 -35.10 -32.55 36.49
N PRO A 767 -36.13 -32.03 37.17
CA PRO A 767 -37.42 -31.81 36.50
C PRO A 767 -37.12 -30.99 35.26
N ALA A 768 -37.63 -31.45 34.15
CA ALA A 768 -37.63 -30.73 32.86
C ALA A 768 -37.92 -29.27 33.14
N PRO A 769 -37.30 -28.31 32.44
CA PRO A 769 -37.62 -26.89 32.58
C PRO A 769 -39.13 -26.74 32.48
N VAL A 770 -39.73 -26.24 33.56
CA VAL A 770 -41.16 -26.02 33.67
C VAL A 770 -41.56 -25.13 32.52
N VAL A 771 -42.37 -25.67 31.64
CA VAL A 771 -43.16 -24.88 30.69
C VAL A 771 -44.07 -24.00 31.53
N VAL A 772 -43.77 -22.71 31.61
CA VAL A 772 -44.69 -21.74 32.21
C VAL A 772 -45.80 -21.50 31.21
N ASN A 773 -46.83 -22.27 31.22
CA ASN A 773 -48.14 -21.87 30.71
C ASN A 773 -48.85 -21.05 31.77
N GLY A 774 -49.26 -19.83 31.34
CA GLY A 774 -49.92 -18.84 32.16
C GLY A 774 -51.22 -19.31 32.77
N ALA A 775 -51.44 -18.75 33.91
CA ALA A 775 -52.53 -18.49 34.79
C ALA A 775 -54.00 -18.95 34.36
N PRO A 776 -55.04 -19.07 35.25
CA PRO A 776 -55.25 -18.31 36.44
C PRO A 776 -55.98 -19.02 37.64
N ALA A 777 -56.02 -18.30 38.75
CA ALA A 777 -57.11 -18.06 39.69
C ALA A 777 -57.30 -18.97 40.89
N VAL A 778 -57.10 -18.35 42.02
CA VAL A 778 -57.97 -18.15 43.18
C VAL A 778 -58.33 -19.40 44.03
N SER A 779 -57.93 -19.31 45.26
CA SER A 779 -58.66 -19.26 46.50
C SER A 779 -58.14 -20.15 47.64
N GLY A 780 -58.07 -19.57 48.81
CA GLY A 780 -58.12 -20.28 50.10
C GLY A 780 -56.93 -20.08 51.02
N ALA A 781 -56.96 -19.03 51.82
CA ALA A 781 -56.34 -18.99 53.15
C ALA A 781 -57.18 -19.76 54.17
N PRO A 782 -56.88 -19.84 55.48
CA PRO A 782 -55.66 -19.62 56.25
C PRO A 782 -55.31 -20.76 57.25
N SER A 783 -54.20 -20.70 57.98
CA SER A 783 -54.06 -20.90 59.38
C SER A 783 -52.63 -20.83 59.91
N SER A 784 -52.32 -19.83 60.64
CA SER A 784 -51.76 -19.67 61.99
C SER A 784 -50.76 -20.71 62.50
N ALA A 785 -49.52 -20.27 62.85
CA ALA A 785 -49.13 -20.13 64.29
C ALA A 785 -47.63 -19.78 64.44
N THR A 786 -47.43 -18.62 65.01
CA THR A 786 -46.61 -18.29 66.18
C THR A 786 -45.12 -18.74 66.26
N GLY A 787 -44.26 -17.80 66.48
CA GLY A 787 -42.89 -17.93 67.04
C GLY A 787 -41.91 -16.79 66.63
N ALA A 788 -42.04 -15.66 67.37
CA ALA A 788 -40.98 -14.63 67.42
C ALA A 788 -40.08 -14.84 68.63
N PRO A 789 -39.11 -14.03 69.00
CA PRO A 789 -38.20 -13.20 68.18
C PRO A 789 -36.73 -13.28 68.67
N ALA A 790 -35.79 -12.72 68.02
CA ALA A 790 -34.59 -12.05 68.61
C ALA A 790 -33.74 -11.23 67.63
N SER A 791 -33.80 -9.99 67.89
CA SER A 791 -32.75 -8.92 68.05
C SER A 791 -31.87 -8.45 66.88
N VAL A 792 -32.12 -7.19 66.57
CA VAL A 792 -31.32 -6.20 65.92
C VAL A 792 -30.01 -5.83 66.70
N PRO A 793 -28.91 -5.41 66.17
CA PRO A 793 -28.57 -3.99 66.37
C PRO A 793 -28.11 -3.25 65.08
N GLU A 794 -28.72 -2.12 64.87
CA GLU A 794 -28.23 -0.72 64.84
C GLU A 794 -27.11 -0.36 63.86
N THR A 795 -27.52 0.57 63.01
CA THR A 795 -26.76 1.52 62.15
C THR A 795 -25.84 2.46 62.91
N PRO A 796 -24.85 3.07 62.30
CA PRO A 796 -24.76 4.52 62.41
C PRO A 796 -24.56 5.26 61.06
N THR A 797 -25.45 6.21 60.90
CA THR A 797 -25.37 7.66 60.60
C THR A 797 -24.32 8.18 59.62
N ALA A 798 -24.88 8.93 58.66
CA ALA A 798 -24.28 9.77 57.68
C ALA A 798 -23.43 10.92 58.25
N VAL A 799 -22.35 11.27 57.50
CA VAL A 799 -21.73 12.61 57.55
C VAL A 799 -21.57 13.10 56.12
N LYS A 800 -22.20 14.23 55.81
CA LYS A 800 -21.94 15.09 54.65
C LYS A 800 -20.68 15.91 54.91
N PRO A 801 -19.87 16.20 53.92
CA PRO A 801 -19.01 17.38 53.95
C PRO A 801 -19.52 18.50 53.04
N ARG A 802 -19.32 19.67 53.56
CA ARG A 802 -19.34 20.99 52.85
C ARG A 802 -17.99 21.21 52.15
N THR A 803 -17.98 21.78 51.10
CA THR A 803 -17.65 22.97 50.31
C THR A 803 -17.12 22.54 48.95
#